data_512626d196ca25dc13ba860acf48f1cc
#
_entry.id   512626d196ca25dc13ba860acf48f1cc
#
_cell.length_a   1.000
_cell.length_b   1.000
_cell.length_c   1.000
_cell.angle_alpha   90.00
_cell.angle_beta   90.00
_cell.angle_gamma   90.00
#
_symmetry.space_group_name_H-M   'P 1'
#
loop_
_entity.id
_entity.type
_entity.pdbx_description
1 polymer ?
#
loop_
_entity_poly.entity_id
_entity_poly.type
_entity_poly.pdbx_seq_one_letter_code
_entity_poly.pdbx_strand_id
1 'polypeptide(L)'
;MSKKSLLSYTAIAAILLFGTYHKTQAEELKELKVSDGKKMEVSKESYENIWAETGGKIIGKNLKLGSSSPTPPSVTTVVTVKGSDSLIELSDNTIIGAPLGTKSSYEYGVNISDNATFKMTGGSINVDKTAIQLNAGNGNMENVTITSENSEPYNAIKAEKKSKLTLKNITVKKAKNSIFADNQTQVTVIDGSFEANETAINARNGSIITLNNKAKITSLNGDGLNAIGEQSKIFMTGGTVTGSNSVLYTKTGGYINVKDVVLTANGKGTKFGAFARGHSTIELNGNTTIKNASIGVKAESDDATIKMTGGSIEVTGDKAVGASFLNTTSKENTLKDVKISSGNDDFLMDKGISADKGSIVTLNNVTVTKAKNSILADNKSQITITGGSFEAKGEAIIAQNGSSITLNNGAKIISSEHNALSAIGEQSKIFMTGGTVTGSNNSLYATLGGYINVKDVALTENGESSVTGASAEGPNSVIELKGKTTITKTLFGLYVTDGGKITSEELTIKGKRTNIEGIELPSMGVNAAANSVIELNGKTTIEKVDFGLVASNSTIKMVNGAENKIDATIIALKINRNGHIDLANTSATAGVAGVNFADLSQNKLNGLSNSNPQDWQNSEVNLTNTDLIVENGIGINTDESMGKINLKNSKILADTLFKNIKQKTKPVEMFTLTADHSVLQGGVRNDENGQTRFDLKNDTKWTLKISNNEKDDDGNLLDIAQRSRSDISTLNLDNSSIVFEKPTEDHYQTLHIGSGKPNTQEVYNASGDAKIYFNAQWSDGAPIADQKTDRLLINGNVSGNTSVYVSGRVEKNSSQANTSAAPNVRGLSLIQVSGKATENSFKLVNGYTTRGGLPDMYTLRAYGPDSSQGNADIAQNLFDEKNENFWDFRLQPELLDSNSGSNPDPETNIPTVAPVPQTASYLVMPNALFYTGLTDMAKQNALLANIRTSVLGKEEEKQTGFFLYT
;
A
#
# COMPACT_ATOMS: atom_id res chain seq x y z
N MET A 1 25.22 -24.49 66.44
CA MET A 1 25.71 -25.64 67.16
C MET A 1 27.01 -26.06 66.54
N SER A 2 28.03 -25.69 67.07
CA SER A 2 28.84 -26.41 68.06
C SER A 2 29.98 -27.13 67.42
N LYS A 3 31.16 -26.53 67.54
CA LYS A 3 32.27 -26.90 68.41
C LYS A 3 33.15 -28.02 67.81
N LYS A 4 34.36 -27.87 67.71
CA LYS A 4 35.53 -27.69 68.62
C LYS A 4 36.65 -28.51 68.02
N SER A 5 37.79 -28.00 67.85
CA SER A 5 39.00 -27.93 68.65
C SER A 5 39.82 -29.22 68.66
N LEU A 6 41.09 -29.35 68.66
CA LEU A 6 42.17 -28.70 69.42
C LEU A 6 43.47 -29.40 69.00
N LEU A 7 44.58 -28.66 68.86
CA LEU A 7 45.87 -28.83 69.53
C LEU A 7 46.52 -30.26 69.45
N SER A 8 47.79 -30.41 69.14
CA SER A 8 48.90 -29.88 69.94
C SER A 8 50.28 -30.40 69.47
N TYR A 9 51.24 -29.53 69.65
CA TYR A 9 52.58 -29.63 70.19
C TYR A 9 53.68 -30.41 69.50
N THR A 10 54.74 -29.69 69.15
CA THR A 10 56.13 -29.65 69.58
C THR A 10 57.03 -30.87 69.26
N ALA A 11 58.13 -30.54 68.59
CA ALA A 11 59.46 -30.84 69.04
C ALA A 11 60.53 -30.02 68.25
N ILE A 12 61.23 -29.22 68.98
CA ILE A 12 62.48 -28.56 68.67
C ILE A 12 63.57 -29.57 68.39
N ALA A 13 64.31 -29.49 67.26
CA ALA A 13 65.67 -30.00 67.13
C ALA A 13 66.47 -29.00 66.34
N ALA A 14 67.29 -28.21 67.05
CA ALA A 14 68.36 -27.44 66.53
C ALA A 14 69.42 -28.38 66.01
N ILE A 15 69.68 -28.30 64.71
CA ILE A 15 70.99 -28.74 64.14
C ILE A 15 71.69 -27.53 63.54
N LEU A 16 72.66 -26.98 64.23
CA LEU A 16 73.68 -26.08 63.67
C LEU A 16 74.48 -26.93 62.63
N LEU A 17 74.36 -26.63 61.41
CA LEU A 17 75.29 -26.99 60.38
C LEU A 17 75.84 -25.69 59.79
N PHE A 18 77.07 -25.43 59.92
CA PHE A 18 77.85 -24.42 59.27
C PHE A 18 77.67 -24.62 57.72
N GLY A 19 76.78 -23.86 57.15
CA GLY A 19 76.75 -23.68 55.70
C GLY A 19 77.51 -22.43 55.32
N THR A 20 78.57 -22.61 54.65
CA THR A 20 79.39 -21.59 54.05
C THR A 20 78.58 -20.63 53.32
N TYR A 21 78.57 -19.40 53.74
CA TYR A 21 78.07 -18.27 52.95
C TYR A 21 78.84 -18.16 51.64
N HIS A 22 78.38 -18.79 50.58
CA HIS A 22 78.78 -18.36 49.25
C HIS A 22 78.06 -17.02 49.04
N LYS A 23 78.77 -15.99 49.23
CA LYS A 23 78.58 -14.72 48.62
C LYS A 23 78.61 -15.00 47.09
N THR A 24 77.48 -15.25 46.49
CA THR A 24 77.36 -15.08 45.04
C THR A 24 77.67 -13.57 44.82
N GLN A 25 78.94 -13.30 44.43
CA GLN A 25 79.24 -12.05 43.74
C GLN A 25 78.21 -11.94 42.62
N ALA A 26 77.38 -10.92 42.69
CA ALA A 26 76.64 -10.52 41.52
C ALA A 26 77.71 -10.32 40.43
N GLU A 27 77.74 -11.15 39.44
CA GLU A 27 78.51 -10.86 38.23
C GLU A 27 78.06 -9.49 37.74
N GLU A 28 79.08 -8.52 37.82
CA GLU A 28 78.86 -7.23 37.20
C GLU A 28 78.63 -7.42 35.72
N LEU A 29 77.38 -7.24 35.29
CA LEU A 29 76.98 -7.39 33.88
C LEU A 29 77.78 -6.36 33.06
N LYS A 30 78.56 -6.87 32.11
CA LYS A 30 79.38 -6.04 31.21
C LYS A 30 78.49 -5.23 30.25
N GLU A 31 78.95 -4.00 29.94
CA GLU A 31 78.44 -3.20 28.83
C GLU A 31 79.10 -3.61 27.52
N LEU A 32 78.34 -3.71 26.42
CA LEU A 32 78.93 -3.99 25.09
C LEU A 32 78.65 -2.79 24.18
N LYS A 33 79.66 -2.06 23.78
CA LYS A 33 79.60 -0.94 22.85
C LYS A 33 80.45 -1.20 21.63
N VAL A 34 79.80 -1.04 20.43
CA VAL A 34 80.41 -1.23 19.11
C VAL A 34 80.23 0.02 18.25
N SER A 35 81.31 0.69 17.80
CA SER A 35 81.26 1.85 16.96
C SER A 35 82.23 1.77 15.77
N ASP A 36 82.27 2.84 14.99
CA ASP A 36 83.29 3.08 13.93
C ASP A 36 83.32 1.96 12.85
N GLY A 37 82.18 1.48 12.44
CA GLY A 37 82.05 0.40 11.40
C GLY A 37 82.53 -0.98 11.85
N LYS A 38 82.90 -1.16 13.11
CA LYS A 38 83.38 -2.48 13.63
C LYS A 38 82.17 -3.47 13.70
N LYS A 39 82.45 -4.72 13.53
CA LYS A 39 81.52 -5.85 13.67
C LYS A 39 81.94 -6.75 14.87
N MET A 40 80.95 -7.08 15.71
CA MET A 40 81.19 -8.01 16.82
C MET A 40 80.12 -9.14 16.80
N GLU A 41 80.49 -10.35 16.99
CA GLU A 41 79.62 -11.51 17.11
C GLU A 41 79.76 -12.07 18.54
N VAL A 42 78.57 -12.27 19.21
CA VAL A 42 78.54 -12.71 20.61
C VAL A 42 77.49 -13.79 20.79
N SER A 43 77.75 -14.78 21.67
CA SER A 43 76.84 -15.89 21.85
C SER A 43 76.80 -16.41 23.27
N LYS A 44 75.57 -16.67 23.81
CA LYS A 44 75.34 -17.24 25.16
C LYS A 44 75.97 -16.41 26.31
N GLU A 45 76.08 -15.11 26.12
CA GLU A 45 76.65 -14.16 27.13
C GLU A 45 75.50 -13.32 27.74
N SER A 46 75.88 -12.69 28.91
CA SER A 46 74.97 -11.75 29.59
C SER A 46 75.61 -10.37 29.61
N TYR A 47 74.76 -9.37 29.24
CA TYR A 47 75.21 -7.94 29.25
C TYR A 47 74.15 -7.13 29.98
N GLU A 48 74.61 -6.01 30.66
CA GLU A 48 73.67 -5.04 31.24
C GLU A 48 72.99 -4.24 30.13
N ASN A 49 73.76 -3.82 29.16
CA ASN A 49 73.26 -3.16 27.93
C ASN A 49 74.20 -3.48 26.72
N ILE A 50 73.62 -3.31 25.53
CA ILE A 50 74.37 -3.37 24.27
C ILE A 50 74.10 -2.13 23.44
N TRP A 51 75.17 -1.61 22.78
CA TRP A 51 75.13 -0.35 22.08
C TRP A 51 75.86 -0.42 20.73
N ALA A 52 75.21 -0.11 19.64
CA ALA A 52 75.82 0.00 18.31
C ALA A 52 75.61 1.45 17.79
N GLU A 53 76.68 2.14 17.47
CA GLU A 53 76.62 3.49 16.93
C GLU A 53 77.69 3.70 15.85
N THR A 54 77.57 4.77 15.04
CA THR A 54 78.50 5.14 14.01
C THR A 54 78.91 4.05 13.09
N GLY A 55 77.95 3.27 12.55
CA GLY A 55 78.18 2.13 11.67
C GLY A 55 78.60 0.84 12.37
N GLY A 56 78.56 0.76 13.72
CA GLY A 56 78.90 -0.40 14.52
C GLY A 56 77.88 -1.52 14.29
N LYS A 57 78.35 -2.81 14.29
CA LYS A 57 77.48 -3.95 14.04
C LYS A 57 77.67 -5.03 15.14
N ILE A 58 76.55 -5.40 15.79
CA ILE A 58 76.49 -6.48 16.78
C ILE A 58 75.62 -7.60 16.23
N ILE A 59 76.17 -8.84 16.19
CA ILE A 59 75.42 -10.05 15.91
C ILE A 59 75.41 -10.88 17.18
N GLY A 60 74.25 -11.05 17.80
CA GLY A 60 74.11 -11.72 19.08
C GLY A 60 73.18 -12.97 18.97
N LYS A 61 73.61 -14.07 19.63
CA LYS A 61 72.79 -15.28 19.69
C LYS A 61 72.58 -15.75 21.12
N ASN A 62 71.40 -16.04 21.52
CA ASN A 62 71.01 -16.60 22.81
C ASN A 62 71.57 -15.77 23.97
N LEU A 63 71.38 -14.45 23.93
CA LEU A 63 71.89 -13.50 24.91
C LEU A 63 70.90 -13.26 26.07
N LYS A 64 71.40 -12.90 27.22
CA LYS A 64 70.62 -12.35 28.31
C LYS A 64 71.03 -10.86 28.49
N LEU A 65 70.20 -9.97 28.14
CA LEU A 65 70.43 -8.52 28.13
C LEU A 65 69.55 -7.87 29.20
N GLY A 66 70.14 -7.16 30.10
CA GLY A 66 69.48 -6.56 31.27
C GLY A 66 69.51 -7.45 32.50
N SER A 67 69.58 -6.86 33.65
CA SER A 67 69.66 -7.53 34.97
C SER A 67 68.27 -7.74 35.57
N SER A 68 68.06 -8.79 36.32
CA SER A 68 66.95 -9.02 37.25
C SER A 68 67.24 -8.37 38.64
N SER A 69 68.19 -7.51 38.78
CA SER A 69 68.55 -6.83 40.06
C SER A 69 67.43 -5.92 40.55
N PRO A 70 67.09 -5.97 41.83
CA PRO A 70 66.05 -5.11 42.40
C PRO A 70 66.46 -3.63 42.52
N THR A 71 67.75 -3.28 42.28
CA THR A 71 68.23 -1.90 42.28
C THR A 71 68.05 -1.29 40.90
N PRO A 72 67.55 -0.05 40.81
CA PRO A 72 67.42 0.64 39.53
C PRO A 72 68.71 0.63 38.77
N PRO A 73 68.79 0.25 37.51
CA PRO A 73 69.99 0.28 36.72
C PRO A 73 70.46 1.69 36.48
N SER A 74 71.78 1.87 36.34
CA SER A 74 72.37 3.15 35.94
C SER A 74 71.97 3.59 34.52
N VAL A 75 71.51 2.63 33.73
CA VAL A 75 71.08 2.79 32.35
C VAL A 75 69.60 2.37 32.20
N THR A 76 68.77 3.24 31.68
CA THR A 76 67.31 2.98 31.51
C THR A 76 67.00 2.18 30.28
N THR A 77 67.93 1.99 29.33
CA THR A 77 67.72 1.29 28.02
C THR A 77 68.68 0.13 27.89
N VAL A 78 68.13 -1.03 27.59
CA VAL A 78 68.92 -2.30 27.45
C VAL A 78 69.64 -2.38 26.12
N VAL A 79 69.01 -2.03 25.02
CA VAL A 79 69.60 -2.12 23.66
C VAL A 79 69.52 -0.77 22.97
N THR A 80 70.64 -0.22 22.51
CA THR A 80 70.62 1.03 21.74
C THR A 80 71.29 0.84 20.39
N VAL A 81 70.63 1.28 19.33
CA VAL A 81 71.16 1.28 17.95
C VAL A 81 70.96 2.69 17.40
N LYS A 82 72.10 3.36 17.06
CA LYS A 82 72.08 4.76 16.66
C LYS A 82 72.98 4.99 15.43
N GLY A 83 72.48 5.82 14.53
CA GLY A 83 73.26 6.30 13.37
C GLY A 83 73.11 5.35 12.15
N SER A 84 73.31 5.95 10.98
CA SER A 84 73.25 5.21 9.71
C SER A 84 74.25 4.08 9.69
N ASP A 85 73.92 2.97 9.04
CA ASP A 85 74.67 1.74 8.92
C ASP A 85 74.98 0.96 10.23
N SER A 86 74.56 1.46 11.39
CA SER A 86 74.57 0.75 12.66
C SER A 86 73.51 -0.38 12.66
N LEU A 87 73.92 -1.57 13.11
CA LEU A 87 73.11 -2.77 13.10
C LEU A 87 73.26 -3.54 14.42
N ILE A 88 72.13 -3.91 15.04
CA ILE A 88 72.10 -4.98 16.02
C ILE A 88 71.19 -6.09 15.45
N GLU A 89 71.72 -7.30 15.37
CA GLU A 89 70.93 -8.48 14.93
C GLU A 89 71.01 -9.53 16.05
N LEU A 90 69.86 -9.87 16.62
CA LEU A 90 69.73 -10.81 17.74
C LEU A 90 68.89 -12.03 17.29
N SER A 91 69.33 -13.18 17.72
CA SER A 91 68.65 -14.41 17.36
C SER A 91 68.56 -15.45 18.50
N ASP A 92 67.86 -16.54 18.18
CA ASP A 92 67.59 -17.64 19.09
C ASP A 92 66.74 -17.20 20.30
N ASN A 93 66.99 -17.69 21.51
CA ASN A 93 66.26 -17.39 22.73
C ASN A 93 66.79 -16.16 23.44
N THR A 94 67.18 -15.10 22.73
CA THR A 94 67.66 -13.86 23.35
C THR A 94 66.59 -13.20 24.23
N ILE A 95 66.95 -12.85 25.47
CA ILE A 95 66.09 -12.18 26.44
C ILE A 95 66.56 -10.74 26.60
N ILE A 96 65.64 -9.78 26.41
CA ILE A 96 65.87 -8.36 26.65
C ILE A 96 65.05 -7.90 27.86
N GLY A 97 65.70 -7.41 28.91
CA GLY A 97 65.04 -7.08 30.17
C GLY A 97 64.87 -8.26 31.09
N ALA A 98 63.84 -8.28 31.88
CA ALA A 98 63.59 -9.38 32.83
C ALA A 98 63.04 -10.66 32.16
N PRO A 99 63.25 -11.84 32.70
CA PRO A 99 62.58 -13.03 32.23
C PRO A 99 61.05 -12.85 32.26
N LEU A 100 60.33 -13.57 31.35
CA LEU A 100 58.86 -13.54 31.31
C LEU A 100 58.27 -13.94 32.68
N GLY A 101 57.28 -13.21 33.16
CA GLY A 101 56.61 -13.43 34.44
C GLY A 101 57.28 -12.76 35.65
N THR A 102 58.39 -12.01 35.44
CA THR A 102 59.06 -11.27 36.48
C THR A 102 59.06 -9.77 36.16
N LYS A 103 59.08 -8.91 37.22
CA LYS A 103 59.12 -7.46 37.00
C LYS A 103 60.47 -6.99 36.48
N SER A 104 60.51 -6.08 35.59
CA SER A 104 61.72 -5.43 35.06
C SER A 104 61.99 -4.11 35.77
N SER A 105 63.23 -3.77 35.94
CA SER A 105 63.67 -2.47 36.39
C SER A 105 64.07 -1.54 35.26
N TYR A 106 64.13 -2.04 33.99
CA TYR A 106 64.46 -1.22 32.82
C TYR A 106 63.23 -0.56 32.25
N GLU A 107 63.38 0.73 31.90
CA GLU A 107 62.29 1.51 31.29
C GLU A 107 62.13 1.13 29.82
N TYR A 108 63.22 0.97 29.09
CA TYR A 108 63.21 0.76 27.62
C TYR A 108 63.97 -0.52 27.24
N GLY A 109 63.38 -1.33 26.38
CA GLY A 109 64.02 -2.54 25.87
C GLY A 109 64.99 -2.24 24.72
N VAL A 110 64.49 -1.72 23.61
CA VAL A 110 65.27 -1.40 22.40
C VAL A 110 64.99 0.03 21.99
N ASN A 111 66.05 0.83 21.79
CA ASN A 111 65.99 2.17 21.23
C ASN A 111 66.76 2.25 19.91
N ILE A 112 66.06 2.59 18.84
CA ILE A 112 66.58 2.64 17.46
C ILE A 112 66.43 4.05 16.94
N SER A 113 67.55 4.71 16.57
CA SER A 113 67.47 6.09 16.09
C SER A 113 68.41 6.36 14.90
N ASP A 114 68.15 7.50 14.23
CA ASP A 114 69.05 8.08 13.25
C ASP A 114 69.37 7.13 12.08
N ASN A 115 68.36 6.48 11.48
CA ASN A 115 68.42 5.50 10.41
C ASN A 115 69.11 4.14 10.73
N ALA A 116 69.38 3.89 12.01
CA ALA A 116 69.96 2.60 12.43
C ALA A 116 68.99 1.44 12.21
N THR A 117 69.51 0.22 12.16
CA THR A 117 68.72 -1.02 11.93
C THR A 117 68.81 -1.97 13.11
N PHE A 118 67.67 -2.46 13.56
CA PHE A 118 67.54 -3.54 14.56
C PHE A 118 66.85 -4.74 13.97
N LYS A 119 67.40 -5.92 14.17
CA LYS A 119 66.74 -7.17 13.79
C LYS A 119 66.73 -8.12 15.00
N MET A 120 65.62 -8.84 15.19
CA MET A 120 65.48 -9.86 16.22
C MET A 120 64.64 -11.04 15.73
N THR A 121 65.15 -12.24 15.89
CA THR A 121 64.47 -13.47 15.53
C THR A 121 64.40 -14.42 16.75
N GLY A 122 63.17 -14.63 17.27
CA GLY A 122 62.95 -15.42 18.49
C GLY A 122 63.27 -14.64 19.74
N GLY A 123 62.91 -15.18 20.91
CA GLY A 123 63.19 -14.61 22.21
C GLY A 123 62.10 -13.71 22.78
N SER A 124 62.46 -12.88 23.78
CA SER A 124 61.47 -12.07 24.48
C SER A 124 62.01 -10.66 24.90
N ILE A 125 61.08 -9.74 25.03
CA ILE A 125 61.35 -8.37 25.56
C ILE A 125 60.39 -8.14 26.73
N ASN A 126 60.93 -7.93 27.94
CA ASN A 126 60.11 -7.64 29.12
C ASN A 126 60.72 -6.44 29.89
N VAL A 127 60.07 -5.29 29.76
CA VAL A 127 60.56 -4.04 30.37
C VAL A 127 59.38 -3.25 30.96
N ASP A 128 59.71 -2.24 31.77
CA ASP A 128 58.69 -1.47 32.49
C ASP A 128 57.85 -0.53 31.60
N LYS A 129 58.49 0.22 30.70
CA LYS A 129 57.79 1.26 29.90
C LYS A 129 57.63 0.85 28.44
N THR A 130 58.61 1.09 27.59
CA THR A 130 58.51 0.86 26.16
C THR A 130 59.44 -0.25 25.70
N ALA A 131 58.92 -1.34 25.19
CA ALA A 131 59.75 -2.46 24.76
C ALA A 131 60.60 -2.12 23.52
N ILE A 132 60.03 -1.41 22.57
CA ILE A 132 60.69 -1.01 21.34
C ILE A 132 60.38 0.43 21.02
N GLN A 133 61.38 1.26 20.95
CA GLN A 133 61.25 2.67 20.52
C GLN A 133 62.07 2.89 19.24
N LEU A 134 61.41 3.38 18.18
CA LEU A 134 62.06 3.81 16.97
C LEU A 134 61.86 5.30 16.78
N ASN A 135 62.93 5.99 16.45
CA ASN A 135 62.95 7.40 16.16
C ASN A 135 63.78 7.65 14.89
N ALA A 136 63.17 7.68 13.74
CA ALA A 136 63.80 7.60 12.42
C ALA A 136 64.69 6.31 12.28
N GLY A 137 64.24 5.16 12.75
CA GLY A 137 64.97 3.90 12.73
C GLY A 137 64.29 2.80 11.91
N ASN A 138 65.00 1.71 11.67
CA ASN A 138 64.47 0.56 10.94
C ASN A 138 64.49 -0.66 11.87
N GLY A 139 63.39 -1.44 11.90
CA GLY A 139 63.19 -2.64 12.70
C GLY A 139 62.68 -3.82 11.90
N ASN A 140 63.23 -5.00 12.17
CA ASN A 140 62.67 -6.26 11.66
C ASN A 140 62.65 -7.33 12.76
N MET A 141 61.47 -7.79 13.11
CA MET A 141 61.33 -8.75 14.21
C MET A 141 60.46 -9.95 13.78
N GLU A 142 60.87 -11.11 14.20
CA GLU A 142 60.17 -12.36 13.89
C GLU A 142 60.15 -13.27 15.13
N ASN A 143 58.98 -13.85 15.45
CA ASN A 143 58.78 -14.83 16.52
C ASN A 143 59.18 -14.31 17.91
N VAL A 144 58.90 -13.01 18.23
CA VAL A 144 59.25 -12.36 19.48
C VAL A 144 58.05 -12.17 20.38
N THR A 145 58.22 -12.45 21.68
CA THR A 145 57.22 -12.17 22.70
C THR A 145 57.57 -10.86 23.44
N ILE A 146 56.66 -9.93 23.49
CA ILE A 146 56.78 -8.63 24.19
C ILE A 146 55.75 -8.58 25.32
N THR A 147 56.20 -8.27 26.52
CA THR A 147 55.31 -8.15 27.69
C THR A 147 55.84 -7.08 28.67
N SER A 148 54.97 -6.67 29.58
CA SER A 148 55.35 -5.89 30.75
C SER A 148 54.61 -6.49 31.95
N GLU A 149 55.34 -6.77 33.04
CA GLU A 149 54.77 -7.30 34.29
C GLU A 149 54.52 -6.17 35.32
N ASN A 150 54.76 -4.93 34.94
CA ASN A 150 54.57 -3.78 35.83
C ASN A 150 53.14 -3.23 35.72
N SER A 151 52.70 -2.47 36.72
CA SER A 151 51.31 -2.02 36.87
C SER A 151 50.89 -0.91 35.92
N GLU A 152 51.84 -0.22 35.28
CA GLU A 152 51.55 0.85 34.32
C GLU A 152 52.40 0.73 33.03
N PRO A 153 52.07 -0.24 32.18
CA PRO A 153 52.77 -0.37 30.92
C PRO A 153 52.46 0.80 29.96
N TYR A 154 53.49 1.35 29.32
CA TYR A 154 53.31 2.32 28.24
C TYR A 154 53.04 1.62 26.88
N ASN A 155 53.70 2.06 25.83
CA ASN A 155 53.57 1.42 24.52
C ASN A 155 54.51 0.20 24.42
N ALA A 156 54.00 -0.96 24.01
CA ALA A 156 54.91 -2.08 23.72
C ALA A 156 55.85 -1.70 22.55
N ILE A 157 55.31 -1.14 21.50
CA ILE A 157 56.07 -0.68 20.33
C ILE A 157 55.69 0.80 20.07
N LYS A 158 56.67 1.69 20.08
CA LYS A 158 56.52 3.12 19.73
C LYS A 158 57.42 3.42 18.55
N ALA A 159 56.90 3.79 17.42
CA ALA A 159 57.63 4.12 16.21
C ALA A 159 57.25 5.52 15.73
N GLU A 160 58.24 6.38 15.53
CA GLU A 160 58.05 7.81 15.23
C GLU A 160 59.05 8.28 14.13
N LYS A 161 58.75 9.46 13.55
CA LYS A 161 59.65 10.16 12.63
C LYS A 161 60.12 9.34 11.41
N LYS A 162 59.17 8.90 10.61
CA LYS A 162 59.41 8.15 9.37
C LYS A 162 60.12 6.81 9.59
N SER A 163 60.03 6.20 10.75
CA SER A 163 60.53 4.86 11.04
C SER A 163 59.87 3.80 10.16
N LYS A 164 60.62 2.70 9.89
CA LYS A 164 60.12 1.53 9.19
C LYS A 164 60.22 0.29 10.07
N LEU A 165 59.10 -0.42 10.26
CA LEU A 165 59.10 -1.58 11.17
C LEU A 165 58.36 -2.77 10.50
N THR A 166 58.99 -3.92 10.48
CA THR A 166 58.35 -5.16 10.05
C THR A 166 58.24 -6.12 11.23
N LEU A 167 57.08 -6.66 11.50
CA LEU A 167 56.76 -7.54 12.61
C LEU A 167 56.14 -8.83 12.04
N LYS A 168 56.76 -9.97 12.30
CA LYS A 168 56.28 -11.27 11.84
C LYS A 168 56.09 -12.21 13.03
N ASN A 169 54.87 -12.73 13.21
CA ASN A 169 54.52 -13.63 14.30
C ASN A 169 54.91 -13.07 15.68
N ILE A 170 54.56 -11.83 15.97
CA ILE A 170 54.85 -11.17 17.23
C ILE A 170 53.72 -11.39 18.23
N THR A 171 54.10 -11.64 19.49
CA THR A 171 53.11 -11.72 20.58
C THR A 171 53.31 -10.56 21.53
N VAL A 172 52.33 -9.67 21.65
CA VAL A 172 52.33 -8.56 22.64
C VAL A 172 51.31 -8.89 23.72
N LYS A 173 51.64 -8.77 25.00
CA LYS A 173 50.76 -8.98 26.14
C LYS A 173 50.90 -7.82 27.14
N LYS A 174 49.80 -7.47 27.83
CA LYS A 174 49.79 -6.56 28.95
C LYS A 174 50.37 -5.15 28.63
N ALA A 175 50.27 -4.70 27.39
CA ALA A 175 50.69 -3.33 27.02
C ALA A 175 49.55 -2.32 27.26
N LYS A 176 49.87 -1.06 27.47
CA LYS A 176 48.89 0.05 27.39
C LYS A 176 48.42 0.21 25.95
N ASN A 177 49.37 0.36 25.00
CA ASN A 177 49.16 0.29 23.57
C ASN A 177 50.13 -0.74 22.97
N SER A 178 49.67 -1.62 22.09
CA SER A 178 50.55 -2.63 21.47
C SER A 178 51.46 -2.00 20.41
N ILE A 179 50.91 -1.19 19.48
CA ILE A 179 51.66 -0.47 18.46
C ILE A 179 51.20 0.99 18.43
N PHE A 180 52.11 1.88 18.58
CA PHE A 180 51.91 3.32 18.41
C PHE A 180 52.85 3.83 17.30
N ALA A 181 52.28 4.22 16.14
CA ALA A 181 53.03 4.77 15.02
C ALA A 181 52.65 6.24 14.83
N ASP A 182 53.66 7.10 14.77
CA ASP A 182 53.47 8.55 14.64
C ASP A 182 54.43 9.17 13.60
N ASN A 183 54.06 10.35 13.09
CA ASN A 183 54.91 11.13 12.18
C ASN A 183 55.45 10.34 10.97
N GLN A 184 54.50 9.97 10.04
CA GLN A 184 54.82 9.33 8.77
C GLN A 184 55.57 7.98 8.85
N THR A 185 55.40 7.28 9.96
CA THR A 185 55.99 5.97 10.21
C THR A 185 55.27 4.89 9.43
N GLN A 186 55.97 3.84 9.01
CA GLN A 186 55.46 2.68 8.32
C GLN A 186 55.66 1.42 9.16
N VAL A 187 54.56 0.71 9.47
CA VAL A 187 54.62 -0.55 10.22
C VAL A 187 53.93 -1.63 9.40
N THR A 188 54.62 -2.75 9.17
CA THR A 188 54.06 -3.93 8.55
C THR A 188 54.02 -5.07 9.55
N VAL A 189 52.82 -5.62 9.76
CA VAL A 189 52.61 -6.80 10.61
C VAL A 189 52.23 -7.96 9.73
N ILE A 190 52.95 -9.06 9.90
CA ILE A 190 52.68 -10.35 9.21
C ILE A 190 52.42 -11.39 10.30
N ASP A 191 51.11 -11.57 10.60
CA ASP A 191 50.63 -12.43 11.67
C ASP A 191 51.07 -12.00 13.08
N GLY A 192 50.46 -12.57 14.10
CA GLY A 192 50.79 -12.32 15.50
C GLY A 192 49.56 -11.95 16.35
N SER A 193 49.83 -11.75 17.66
CA SER A 193 48.79 -11.42 18.64
C SER A 193 49.16 -10.19 19.40
N PHE A 194 48.32 -9.15 19.40
CA PHE A 194 48.58 -7.84 19.98
C PHE A 194 47.51 -7.53 21.00
N GLU A 195 47.79 -7.66 22.28
CA GLU A 195 46.88 -7.36 23.38
C GLU A 195 47.27 -6.04 24.05
N ALA A 196 46.31 -5.18 24.28
CA ALA A 196 46.54 -3.90 24.99
C ALA A 196 45.40 -3.61 25.99
N ASN A 197 45.75 -2.84 27.04
CA ASN A 197 44.76 -2.34 27.99
C ASN A 197 43.92 -1.19 27.43
N GLU A 198 44.56 -0.30 26.65
CA GLU A 198 43.89 0.82 25.97
C GLU A 198 43.84 0.57 24.47
N THR A 199 44.41 1.43 23.64
CA THR A 199 44.34 1.25 22.17
C THR A 199 45.38 0.23 21.72
N ALA A 200 44.91 -0.84 21.03
CA ALA A 200 45.88 -1.86 20.62
C ALA A 200 46.77 -1.38 19.48
N ILE A 201 46.24 -0.85 18.41
CA ILE A 201 46.98 -0.36 17.23
C ILE A 201 46.59 1.09 16.96
N ASN A 202 47.57 1.98 16.91
CA ASN A 202 47.36 3.40 16.75
C ASN A 202 48.31 4.00 15.69
N ALA A 203 47.70 4.55 14.63
CA ALA A 203 48.40 5.28 13.56
C ALA A 203 48.04 6.77 13.64
N ARG A 204 49.09 7.63 13.72
CA ARG A 204 48.88 9.09 13.81
C ARG A 204 49.76 9.84 12.83
N ASN A 205 49.34 11.07 12.52
CA ASN A 205 50.14 12.07 11.78
C ASN A 205 50.81 11.50 10.51
N GLY A 206 49.98 10.91 9.61
CA GLY A 206 50.44 10.40 8.35
C GLY A 206 51.10 9.02 8.38
N SER A 207 51.02 8.31 9.50
CA SER A 207 51.61 6.96 9.62
C SER A 207 50.73 5.91 8.97
N ILE A 208 51.38 4.86 8.44
CA ILE A 208 50.72 3.74 7.74
C ILE A 208 51.03 2.43 8.47
N ILE A 209 49.99 1.72 8.89
CA ILE A 209 50.12 0.38 9.49
C ILE A 209 49.40 -0.62 8.58
N THR A 210 50.07 -1.67 8.19
CA THR A 210 49.53 -2.78 7.39
C THR A 210 49.57 -4.06 8.22
N LEU A 211 48.43 -4.71 8.39
CA LEU A 211 48.23 -5.92 9.14
C LEU A 211 47.76 -7.03 8.18
N ASN A 212 48.55 -8.08 8.04
CA ASN A 212 48.31 -9.19 7.11
C ASN A 212 48.19 -10.52 7.85
N ASN A 213 47.70 -11.55 7.18
CA ASN A 213 47.78 -12.96 7.56
C ASN A 213 47.21 -13.30 8.96
N LYS A 214 45.97 -12.96 9.24
CA LYS A 214 45.25 -13.39 10.45
C LYS A 214 45.76 -12.83 11.78
N ALA A 215 46.35 -11.64 11.79
CA ALA A 215 46.72 -10.94 13.03
C ALA A 215 45.52 -10.89 14.02
N LYS A 216 45.78 -11.19 15.30
CA LYS A 216 44.81 -11.08 16.38
C LYS A 216 45.07 -9.84 17.18
N ILE A 217 44.15 -8.90 17.14
CA ILE A 217 44.22 -7.60 17.84
C ILE A 217 43.19 -7.56 18.96
N THR A 218 43.59 -7.22 20.17
CA THR A 218 42.71 -7.16 21.32
C THR A 218 42.97 -5.92 22.16
N SER A 219 41.97 -5.08 22.30
CA SER A 219 41.96 -3.98 23.27
C SER A 219 40.98 -4.32 24.40
N LEU A 220 41.43 -4.23 25.67
CA LEU A 220 40.61 -4.57 26.83
C LEU A 220 39.68 -3.43 27.25
N ASN A 221 40.14 -2.15 27.18
CA ASN A 221 39.39 -0.99 27.65
C ASN A 221 39.34 0.20 26.67
N GLY A 222 39.85 0.03 25.46
CA GLY A 222 39.94 1.11 24.45
C GLY A 222 39.57 0.64 23.04
N ASP A 223 40.22 1.26 22.06
CA ASP A 223 40.01 1.01 20.66
C ASP A 223 40.89 -0.13 20.12
N GLY A 224 40.33 -0.99 19.24
CA GLY A 224 41.12 -2.04 18.59
C GLY A 224 42.14 -1.45 17.60
N LEU A 225 41.62 -0.81 16.53
CA LEU A 225 42.45 -0.06 15.56
C LEU A 225 42.03 1.40 15.58
N ASN A 226 43.04 2.31 15.62
CA ASN A 226 42.81 3.75 15.69
C ASN A 226 43.68 4.48 14.67
N ALA A 227 43.08 5.24 13.74
CA ALA A 227 43.78 6.08 12.79
C ALA A 227 43.33 7.55 12.97
N ILE A 228 44.28 8.41 13.39
CA ILE A 228 44.00 9.83 13.71
C ILE A 228 44.93 10.75 12.93
N GLY A 229 44.34 11.76 12.33
CA GLY A 229 45.05 12.77 11.58
C GLY A 229 45.16 12.45 10.11
N GLU A 230 45.33 13.49 9.32
CA GLU A 230 45.42 13.38 7.86
C GLU A 230 46.50 12.40 7.41
N GLN A 231 46.21 11.65 6.38
CA GLN A 231 47.08 10.61 5.79
C GLN A 231 47.45 9.46 6.72
N SER A 232 46.89 9.38 7.95
CA SER A 232 47.07 8.23 8.83
C SER A 232 46.21 7.06 8.32
N LYS A 233 46.84 5.91 8.06
CA LYS A 233 46.18 4.79 7.41
C LYS A 233 46.43 3.45 8.13
N ILE A 234 45.38 2.66 8.29
CA ILE A 234 45.52 1.29 8.73
C ILE A 234 44.84 0.37 7.67
N PHE A 235 45.60 -0.60 7.21
CA PHE A 235 45.11 -1.65 6.33
C PHE A 235 45.16 -3.00 7.05
N MET A 236 44.09 -3.81 6.96
CA MET A 236 44.08 -5.12 7.55
C MET A 236 43.39 -6.13 6.61
N THR A 237 44.04 -7.29 6.46
CA THR A 237 43.45 -8.39 5.67
C THR A 237 43.44 -9.66 6.53
N GLY A 238 42.24 -10.22 6.71
CA GLY A 238 42.04 -11.38 7.57
C GLY A 238 42.28 -11.11 9.06
N GLY A 239 42.05 -12.11 9.89
CA GLY A 239 42.26 -12.03 11.32
C GLY A 239 41.09 -11.49 12.13
N THR A 240 41.40 -11.04 13.36
CA THR A 240 40.36 -10.61 14.31
C THR A 240 40.79 -9.34 15.04
N VAL A 241 39.81 -8.45 15.25
CA VAL A 241 40.00 -7.25 16.08
C VAL A 241 38.92 -7.23 17.16
N THR A 242 39.36 -7.09 18.41
CA THR A 242 38.49 -6.91 19.57
C THR A 242 38.72 -5.55 20.18
N GLY A 243 37.65 -4.78 20.42
CA GLY A 243 37.72 -3.47 21.04
C GLY A 243 36.66 -3.30 22.12
N SER A 244 36.93 -2.50 23.12
CA SER A 244 36.02 -2.26 24.24
C SER A 244 35.18 -0.98 24.09
N ASN A 245 35.74 0.04 23.47
CA ASN A 245 35.11 1.30 23.14
C ASN A 245 34.69 1.29 21.64
N SER A 246 35.67 1.30 20.77
CA SER A 246 35.47 1.09 19.33
C SER A 246 36.38 -0.03 18.85
N VAL A 247 35.86 -0.92 18.01
CA VAL A 247 36.74 -1.93 17.37
C VAL A 247 37.61 -1.23 16.34
N LEU A 248 37.04 -0.38 15.51
CA LEU A 248 37.74 0.51 14.57
C LEU A 248 37.34 1.97 14.87
N TYR A 249 38.31 2.86 14.97
CA TYR A 249 38.08 4.28 15.18
C TYR A 249 38.90 5.14 14.23
N THR A 250 38.28 6.12 13.59
CA THR A 250 38.97 7.12 12.77
C THR A 250 38.51 8.52 13.12
N LYS A 251 39.46 9.46 13.08
CA LYS A 251 39.17 10.88 13.31
C LYS A 251 40.12 11.77 12.53
N THR A 252 39.66 12.97 12.14
CA THR A 252 40.46 14.05 11.56
C THR A 252 41.30 13.59 10.36
N GLY A 253 40.61 13.02 9.32
CA GLY A 253 41.31 12.58 8.09
C GLY A 253 41.92 11.18 8.16
N GLY A 254 41.77 10.45 9.26
CA GLY A 254 42.25 9.07 9.38
C GLY A 254 41.49 8.12 8.44
N TYR A 255 42.15 7.05 8.03
CA TYR A 255 41.64 6.06 7.13
C TYR A 255 41.90 4.63 7.63
N ILE A 256 40.85 3.80 7.70
CA ILE A 256 41.01 2.37 8.00
C ILE A 256 40.33 1.59 6.88
N ASN A 257 41.04 0.60 6.33
CA ASN A 257 40.47 -0.36 5.39
C ASN A 257 40.73 -1.79 5.87
N VAL A 258 39.66 -2.53 6.11
CA VAL A 258 39.75 -3.92 6.53
C VAL A 258 39.02 -4.82 5.55
N LYS A 259 39.57 -6.00 5.31
CA LYS A 259 39.00 -7.01 4.41
C LYS A 259 39.01 -8.39 5.04
N ASP A 260 37.87 -9.08 5.05
CA ASP A 260 37.72 -10.45 5.58
C ASP A 260 38.12 -10.56 7.06
N VAL A 261 37.74 -9.56 7.89
CA VAL A 261 38.09 -9.43 9.30
C VAL A 261 36.89 -9.64 10.21
N VAL A 262 37.08 -10.32 11.33
CA VAL A 262 36.06 -10.43 12.38
C VAL A 262 36.31 -9.33 13.43
N LEU A 263 35.35 -8.41 13.55
CA LEU A 263 35.35 -7.28 14.47
C LEU A 263 34.42 -7.57 15.64
N THR A 264 34.92 -7.62 16.86
CA THR A 264 34.15 -7.96 18.06
C THR A 264 34.22 -6.87 19.11
N ALA A 265 33.09 -6.35 19.54
CA ALA A 265 33.03 -5.42 20.66
C ALA A 265 32.82 -6.18 21.98
N ASN A 266 33.62 -5.88 23.03
CA ASN A 266 33.61 -6.63 24.29
C ASN A 266 33.50 -5.76 25.56
N GLY A 267 33.37 -4.44 25.45
CA GLY A 267 33.31 -3.50 26.60
C GLY A 267 31.95 -3.46 27.32
N LYS A 268 31.87 -2.67 28.37
CA LYS A 268 30.63 -2.23 29.02
C LYS A 268 30.20 -0.87 28.47
N GLY A 269 28.89 -0.59 28.40
CA GLY A 269 28.35 0.65 27.86
C GLY A 269 28.17 0.65 26.34
N THR A 270 28.16 1.85 25.70
CA THR A 270 28.01 1.99 24.26
C THR A 270 29.27 1.54 23.53
N LYS A 271 29.14 0.58 22.64
CA LYS A 271 30.26 -0.04 21.91
C LYS A 271 30.07 0.16 20.42
N PHE A 272 31.13 0.59 19.74
CA PHE A 272 31.09 0.78 18.28
C PHE A 272 31.88 -0.32 17.55
N GLY A 273 31.31 -0.91 16.55
CA GLY A 273 32.02 -1.82 15.64
C GLY A 273 33.02 -1.06 14.77
N ALA A 274 32.53 0.00 14.08
CA ALA A 274 33.37 0.94 13.35
C ALA A 274 32.83 2.37 13.54
N PHE A 275 33.70 3.31 13.90
CA PHE A 275 33.33 4.69 14.14
C PHE A 275 34.24 5.66 13.39
N ALA A 276 33.68 6.32 12.37
CA ALA A 276 34.36 7.38 11.62
C ALA A 276 33.81 8.74 12.05
N ARG A 277 34.75 9.71 12.37
CA ARG A 277 34.38 11.03 12.83
C ARG A 277 35.18 12.11 12.13
N GLY A 278 34.51 13.14 11.59
CA GLY A 278 35.14 14.32 10.98
C GLY A 278 36.12 13.99 9.86
N HIS A 279 35.80 14.22 8.62
CA HIS A 279 36.60 14.03 7.39
C HIS A 279 37.34 12.68 7.27
N SER A 280 36.96 11.69 8.03
CA SER A 280 37.65 10.39 8.08
C SER A 280 36.87 9.26 7.42
N THR A 281 37.55 8.19 7.03
CA THR A 281 36.95 7.10 6.28
C THR A 281 37.23 5.73 6.88
N ILE A 282 36.22 4.88 6.99
CA ILE A 282 36.37 3.47 7.26
C ILE A 282 35.76 2.67 6.10
N GLU A 283 36.57 1.76 5.53
CA GLU A 283 36.13 0.80 4.52
C GLU A 283 36.17 -0.64 5.07
N LEU A 284 35.05 -1.32 4.94
CA LEU A 284 34.83 -2.70 5.37
C LEU A 284 34.52 -3.54 4.13
N ASN A 285 35.39 -4.50 3.82
CA ASN A 285 35.29 -5.24 2.57
C ASN A 285 35.22 -6.75 2.76
N GLY A 286 34.73 -7.46 1.76
CA GLY A 286 34.65 -8.91 1.72
C GLY A 286 33.70 -9.47 2.77
N ASN A 287 34.11 -10.54 3.44
CA ASN A 287 33.32 -11.20 4.50
C ASN A 287 33.56 -10.58 5.88
N THR A 288 33.82 -9.26 5.96
CA THR A 288 34.02 -8.59 7.25
C THR A 288 32.75 -8.65 8.09
N THR A 289 32.87 -9.09 9.33
CA THR A 289 31.76 -9.27 10.25
C THR A 289 31.95 -8.45 11.50
N ILE A 290 30.94 -7.68 11.89
CA ILE A 290 30.88 -6.92 13.15
C ILE A 290 29.98 -7.68 14.13
N LYS A 291 30.46 -7.91 15.36
CA LYS A 291 29.71 -8.64 16.39
C LYS A 291 29.68 -7.90 17.72
N ASN A 292 28.57 -8.10 18.46
CA ASN A 292 28.37 -7.63 19.83
C ASN A 292 28.48 -6.11 20.05
N ALA A 293 28.40 -5.30 19.00
CA ALA A 293 28.38 -3.86 19.12
C ALA A 293 27.00 -3.32 19.53
N SER A 294 26.94 -2.23 20.26
CA SER A 294 25.70 -1.47 20.47
C SER A 294 25.35 -0.66 19.23
N ILE A 295 26.38 -0.17 18.52
CA ILE A 295 26.26 0.47 17.21
C ILE A 295 27.25 -0.22 16.28
N GLY A 296 26.73 -0.86 15.24
CA GLY A 296 27.57 -1.63 14.31
C GLY A 296 28.56 -0.74 13.58
N VAL A 297 28.07 0.23 12.80
CA VAL A 297 28.89 1.26 12.15
C VAL A 297 28.31 2.64 12.44
N LYS A 298 29.18 3.63 12.64
CA LYS A 298 28.79 5.02 12.86
C LYS A 298 29.66 5.99 12.06
N ALA A 299 29.04 6.83 11.24
CA ALA A 299 29.65 8.01 10.66
C ALA A 299 29.07 9.25 11.35
N GLU A 300 29.92 10.13 11.88
CA GLU A 300 29.47 11.31 12.62
C GLU A 300 30.26 12.55 12.26
N SER A 301 29.56 13.64 12.00
CA SER A 301 30.05 14.97 11.68
C SER A 301 30.75 15.12 10.32
N ASP A 302 30.50 16.23 9.67
CA ASP A 302 31.11 16.66 8.42
C ASP A 302 31.10 15.53 7.34
N ASP A 303 32.22 15.32 6.67
CA ASP A 303 32.35 14.31 5.60
C ASP A 303 32.78 12.93 6.12
N ALA A 304 32.46 12.57 7.37
CA ALA A 304 32.74 11.23 7.88
C ALA A 304 32.12 10.17 6.97
N THR A 305 32.92 9.20 6.58
CA THR A 305 32.54 8.22 5.57
C THR A 305 32.68 6.79 6.07
N ILE A 306 31.64 6.01 5.86
CA ILE A 306 31.67 4.55 6.01
C ILE A 306 31.25 3.89 4.70
N LYS A 307 32.12 3.02 4.19
CA LYS A 307 31.84 2.15 3.06
C LYS A 307 31.93 0.71 3.52
N MET A 308 30.86 -0.03 3.33
CA MET A 308 30.89 -1.47 3.60
C MET A 308 30.39 -2.23 2.37
N THR A 309 31.19 -3.21 1.93
CA THR A 309 30.85 -4.08 0.80
C THR A 309 30.98 -5.54 1.22
N GLY A 310 29.86 -6.24 1.25
CA GLY A 310 29.74 -7.59 1.76
C GLY A 310 29.76 -7.68 3.27
N GLY A 311 29.66 -8.91 3.80
CA GLY A 311 29.75 -9.21 5.22
C GLY A 311 28.46 -8.95 6.03
N SER A 312 28.62 -8.84 7.35
CA SER A 312 27.47 -8.71 8.25
C SER A 312 27.73 -7.79 9.45
N ILE A 313 26.66 -7.23 9.98
CA ILE A 313 26.61 -6.43 11.20
C ILE A 313 25.63 -7.09 12.17
N GLU A 314 26.13 -7.61 13.27
CA GLU A 314 25.35 -8.22 14.35
C GLU A 314 25.48 -7.34 15.61
N VAL A 315 24.40 -6.63 15.96
CA VAL A 315 24.39 -5.73 17.12
C VAL A 315 23.65 -6.32 18.30
N THR A 316 23.95 -5.85 19.51
CA THR A 316 23.34 -6.35 20.75
C THR A 316 22.94 -5.23 21.69
N GLY A 317 21.77 -5.38 22.36
CA GLY A 317 21.21 -4.45 23.33
C GLY A 317 19.93 -3.78 22.85
N ASP A 318 19.06 -3.37 23.77
CA ASP A 318 17.71 -2.83 23.51
C ASP A 318 17.70 -1.53 22.67
N LYS A 319 18.79 -0.76 22.71
CA LYS A 319 18.97 0.47 21.94
C LYS A 319 19.99 0.31 20.83
N ALA A 320 20.26 -0.92 20.42
CA ALA A 320 21.24 -1.20 19.39
C ALA A 320 20.84 -0.65 18.03
N VAL A 321 21.83 -0.16 17.28
CA VAL A 321 21.69 0.37 15.93
C VAL A 321 22.67 -0.32 14.99
N GLY A 322 22.20 -0.89 13.89
CA GLY A 322 23.06 -1.56 12.91
C GLY A 322 24.02 -0.57 12.24
N ALA A 323 23.50 0.50 11.64
CA ALA A 323 24.30 1.56 11.02
C ALA A 323 23.71 2.94 11.36
N SER A 324 24.55 3.88 11.80
CA SER A 324 24.16 5.22 12.20
C SER A 324 24.96 6.26 11.43
N PHE A 325 24.27 7.17 10.76
CA PHE A 325 24.83 8.29 10.03
C PHE A 325 24.25 9.57 10.62
N LEU A 326 25.12 10.37 11.25
CA LEU A 326 24.71 11.55 12.00
C LEU A 326 25.45 12.78 11.51
N ASN A 327 24.75 13.75 10.97
CA ASN A 327 25.31 15.02 10.49
C ASN A 327 26.48 14.81 9.50
N THR A 328 26.33 13.83 8.59
CA THR A 328 27.34 13.58 7.54
C THR A 328 26.77 13.79 6.14
N THR A 329 27.35 14.71 5.39
CA THR A 329 26.95 15.05 4.03
C THR A 329 27.73 14.28 2.96
N SER A 330 28.65 13.39 3.37
CA SER A 330 29.40 12.55 2.45
C SER A 330 28.48 11.68 1.62
N LYS A 331 28.50 11.88 0.30
CA LYS A 331 27.77 11.05 -0.67
C LYS A 331 28.36 9.64 -0.83
N GLU A 332 29.48 9.38 -0.22
CA GLU A 332 30.21 8.12 -0.28
C GLU A 332 29.78 7.12 0.81
N ASN A 333 28.94 7.54 1.77
CA ASN A 333 28.39 6.62 2.76
C ASN A 333 27.57 5.54 2.07
N THR A 334 28.09 4.31 2.03
CA THR A 334 27.51 3.22 1.25
C THR A 334 27.57 1.90 2.00
N LEU A 335 26.44 1.20 2.03
CA LEU A 335 26.37 -0.20 2.42
C LEU A 335 25.92 -1.01 1.21
N LYS A 336 26.72 -1.99 0.78
CA LYS A 336 26.46 -2.84 -0.37
C LYS A 336 26.58 -4.32 -0.02
N ASP A 337 25.58 -5.13 -0.35
CA ASP A 337 25.53 -6.56 -0.08
C ASP A 337 25.76 -6.92 1.40
N VAL A 338 25.21 -6.08 2.31
CA VAL A 338 25.41 -6.19 3.77
C VAL A 338 24.20 -6.77 4.45
N LYS A 339 24.40 -7.68 5.40
CA LYS A 339 23.34 -8.19 6.27
C LYS A 339 23.44 -7.53 7.65
N ILE A 340 22.35 -6.96 8.14
CA ILE A 340 22.24 -6.29 9.44
C ILE A 340 21.17 -6.98 10.27
N SER A 341 21.55 -7.42 11.48
CA SER A 341 20.60 -8.12 12.37
C SER A 341 20.96 -7.90 13.85
N SER A 342 20.00 -8.19 14.72
CA SER A 342 20.32 -8.43 16.12
C SER A 342 21.08 -9.74 16.28
N GLY A 343 22.11 -9.75 17.09
CA GLY A 343 22.91 -10.95 17.42
C GLY A 343 22.26 -11.87 18.44
N ASN A 344 21.10 -11.50 18.99
CA ASN A 344 20.33 -12.31 19.93
C ASN A 344 18.90 -12.49 19.39
N ASP A 345 18.37 -13.70 19.45
CA ASP A 345 17.00 -14.00 19.00
C ASP A 345 15.93 -13.40 19.92
N ASP A 346 16.26 -13.21 21.20
CA ASP A 346 15.34 -12.67 22.22
C ASP A 346 15.18 -11.14 22.15
N PHE A 347 16.06 -10.42 21.44
CA PHE A 347 16.07 -8.96 21.41
C PHE A 347 16.06 -8.42 19.98
N LEU A 348 15.26 -7.40 19.77
CA LEU A 348 15.26 -6.63 18.53
C LEU A 348 16.20 -5.43 18.68
N MET A 349 17.04 -5.15 17.68
CA MET A 349 17.71 -3.85 17.62
C MET A 349 16.70 -2.72 17.45
N ASP A 350 17.00 -1.55 18.01
CA ASP A 350 16.10 -0.38 17.90
C ASP A 350 15.96 0.09 16.46
N LYS A 351 17.09 0.21 15.75
CA LYS A 351 17.13 0.61 14.34
C LYS A 351 18.12 -0.23 13.54
N GLY A 352 17.72 -0.68 12.37
CA GLY A 352 18.64 -1.29 11.42
C GLY A 352 19.61 -0.23 10.88
N ILE A 353 19.08 0.83 10.29
CA ILE A 353 19.83 1.94 9.70
C ILE A 353 19.18 3.26 10.13
N SER A 354 19.98 4.20 10.58
CA SER A 354 19.53 5.53 10.98
C SER A 354 20.36 6.60 10.29
N ALA A 355 19.71 7.53 9.60
CA ALA A 355 20.30 8.74 9.04
C ALA A 355 19.64 9.95 9.67
N ASP A 356 20.43 10.87 10.23
CA ASP A 356 19.94 12.03 10.97
C ASP A 356 20.73 13.29 10.64
N LYS A 357 20.09 14.46 10.79
CA LYS A 357 20.69 15.80 10.59
C LYS A 357 21.36 15.99 9.22
N GLY A 358 20.58 15.76 8.17
CA GLY A 358 21.01 16.00 6.79
C GLY A 358 21.96 14.95 6.23
N SER A 359 22.09 13.80 6.87
CA SER A 359 22.97 12.72 6.43
C SER A 359 22.53 12.12 5.09
N ILE A 360 23.53 11.75 4.26
CA ILE A 360 23.31 11.13 2.94
C ILE A 360 23.87 9.71 2.96
N VAL A 361 23.02 8.74 2.56
CA VAL A 361 23.37 7.30 2.61
C VAL A 361 22.87 6.57 1.38
N THR A 362 23.70 5.68 0.84
CA THR A 362 23.34 4.78 -0.26
C THR A 362 23.37 3.33 0.19
N LEU A 363 22.30 2.61 -0.08
CA LEU A 363 22.11 1.21 0.29
C LEU A 363 21.90 0.38 -0.99
N ASN A 364 22.74 -0.60 -1.22
CA ASN A 364 22.63 -1.49 -2.39
C ASN A 364 22.52 -2.95 -1.91
N ASN A 365 21.40 -3.59 -2.20
CA ASN A 365 21.12 -4.98 -1.83
C ASN A 365 21.42 -5.27 -0.34
N VAL A 366 20.95 -4.39 0.55
CA VAL A 366 21.09 -4.53 2.00
C VAL A 366 19.92 -5.33 2.57
N THR A 367 20.21 -6.22 3.49
CA THR A 367 19.20 -6.98 4.23
C THR A 367 19.20 -6.55 5.69
N VAL A 368 18.05 -6.12 6.19
CA VAL A 368 17.84 -5.81 7.62
C VAL A 368 16.80 -6.76 8.17
N THR A 369 17.11 -7.42 9.27
CA THR A 369 16.17 -8.31 9.99
C THR A 369 16.30 -8.12 11.50
N LYS A 370 15.27 -8.55 12.25
CA LYS A 370 15.26 -8.49 13.72
C LYS A 370 15.44 -7.05 14.25
N ALA A 371 14.75 -6.10 13.64
CA ALA A 371 14.74 -4.69 14.06
C ALA A 371 13.36 -4.28 14.58
N LYS A 372 13.31 -3.30 15.48
CA LYS A 372 12.07 -2.57 15.75
C LYS A 372 11.71 -1.73 14.56
N ASN A 373 12.66 -0.91 14.06
CA ASN A 373 12.54 -0.17 12.82
C ASN A 373 13.72 -0.50 11.91
N SER A 374 13.46 -0.83 10.65
CA SER A 374 14.55 -1.19 9.73
C SER A 374 15.34 0.04 9.29
N ILE A 375 14.66 1.12 8.88
CA ILE A 375 15.28 2.35 8.39
C ILE A 375 14.56 3.56 8.97
N LEU A 376 15.34 4.51 9.49
CA LEU A 376 14.87 5.83 9.88
C LEU A 376 15.71 6.91 9.20
N ALA A 377 15.08 7.75 8.40
CA ALA A 377 15.63 9.01 7.92
C ALA A 377 14.96 10.16 8.65
N ASP A 378 15.76 10.98 9.34
CA ASP A 378 15.27 12.06 10.17
C ASP A 378 15.99 13.38 9.85
N ASN A 379 15.34 14.50 10.15
CA ASN A 379 15.94 15.84 10.07
C ASN A 379 16.65 16.12 8.73
N LYS A 380 15.90 16.12 7.62
CA LYS A 380 16.36 16.45 6.26
C LYS A 380 17.40 15.49 5.68
N SER A 381 17.47 14.26 6.19
CA SER A 381 18.39 13.23 5.70
C SER A 381 17.90 12.59 4.41
N GLN A 382 18.83 12.04 3.64
CA GLN A 382 18.54 11.41 2.34
C GLN A 382 19.09 9.98 2.30
N ILE A 383 18.22 9.02 2.00
CA ILE A 383 18.61 7.63 1.83
C ILE A 383 18.19 7.14 0.43
N THR A 384 19.14 6.61 -0.32
CA THR A 384 18.89 5.95 -1.60
C THR A 384 19.08 4.46 -1.45
N ILE A 385 18.08 3.67 -1.85
CA ILE A 385 18.05 2.22 -1.71
C ILE A 385 17.90 1.60 -3.10
N THR A 386 18.73 0.61 -3.39
CA THR A 386 18.64 -0.18 -4.62
C THR A 386 18.53 -1.65 -4.28
N GLY A 387 17.35 -2.23 -4.43
CA GLY A 387 17.05 -3.61 -4.04
C GLY A 387 17.12 -3.83 -2.53
N GLY A 388 17.23 -5.09 -2.12
CA GLY A 388 17.36 -5.49 -0.72
C GLY A 388 16.05 -5.88 -0.03
N SER A 389 16.17 -6.23 1.26
CA SER A 389 15.03 -6.65 2.10
C SER A 389 15.10 -5.99 3.47
N PHE A 390 14.01 -5.35 3.87
CA PHE A 390 13.93 -4.59 5.11
C PHE A 390 12.74 -5.09 5.93
N GLU A 391 13.05 -5.81 6.98
CA GLU A 391 12.07 -6.43 7.86
C GLU A 391 12.14 -5.82 9.26
N ALA A 392 10.99 -5.42 9.79
CA ALA A 392 10.86 -4.85 11.13
C ALA A 392 9.65 -5.41 11.87
N LYS A 393 9.70 -5.38 13.18
CA LYS A 393 8.55 -5.64 14.04
C LYS A 393 7.64 -4.41 14.11
N GLY A 394 8.21 -3.22 14.28
CA GLY A 394 7.54 -1.93 14.21
C GLY A 394 7.49 -1.38 12.79
N GLU A 395 7.70 -0.09 12.61
CA GLU A 395 7.71 0.53 11.28
C GLU A 395 8.96 0.13 10.50
N ALA A 396 8.77 -0.35 9.26
CA ALA A 396 9.91 -0.83 8.51
C ALA A 396 10.78 0.32 7.98
N ILE A 397 10.17 1.32 7.31
CA ILE A 397 10.89 2.46 6.74
C ILE A 397 10.16 3.75 7.08
N ILE A 398 10.88 4.70 7.68
CA ILE A 398 10.35 5.98 8.14
C ILE A 398 11.15 7.11 7.51
N ALA A 399 10.47 8.05 6.87
CA ALA A 399 10.99 9.36 6.51
C ALA A 399 10.23 10.42 7.31
N GLN A 400 10.94 11.19 8.12
CA GLN A 400 10.32 12.23 8.93
C GLN A 400 11.13 13.54 8.96
N ASN A 401 10.49 14.63 9.40
CA ASN A 401 11.12 15.95 9.57
C ASN A 401 11.87 16.42 8.31
N GLY A 402 11.20 16.34 7.15
CA GLY A 402 11.72 16.82 5.88
C GLY A 402 12.73 15.91 5.19
N SER A 403 12.82 14.65 5.60
CA SER A 403 13.75 13.67 5.02
C SER A 403 13.21 13.00 3.77
N SER A 404 14.08 12.45 2.94
CA SER A 404 13.72 11.78 1.70
C SER A 404 14.33 10.38 1.60
N ILE A 405 13.50 9.39 1.26
CA ILE A 405 13.94 8.02 0.99
C ILE A 405 13.51 7.63 -0.42
N THR A 406 14.46 7.15 -1.23
CA THR A 406 14.18 6.65 -2.58
C THR A 406 14.55 5.17 -2.66
N LEU A 407 13.58 4.34 -3.05
CA LEU A 407 13.74 2.89 -3.23
C LEU A 407 13.58 2.52 -4.71
N ASN A 408 14.59 1.86 -5.25
CA ASN A 408 14.63 1.42 -6.64
C ASN A 408 14.83 -0.10 -6.73
N ASN A 409 14.55 -0.66 -7.89
CA ASN A 409 14.83 -2.05 -8.26
C ASN A 409 14.22 -3.11 -7.34
N GLY A 410 12.95 -2.93 -6.98
CA GLY A 410 12.16 -4.01 -6.40
C GLY A 410 12.53 -4.39 -4.98
N ALA A 411 12.80 -3.44 -4.10
CA ALA A 411 13.02 -3.69 -2.68
C ALA A 411 11.83 -4.41 -2.01
N LYS A 412 12.12 -5.30 -1.06
CA LYS A 412 11.14 -5.99 -0.26
C LYS A 412 11.05 -5.38 1.14
N ILE A 413 9.86 -4.87 1.50
CA ILE A 413 9.62 -4.20 2.77
C ILE A 413 8.57 -4.97 3.56
N ILE A 414 8.86 -5.25 4.83
CA ILE A 414 7.94 -5.98 5.71
C ILE A 414 7.92 -5.32 7.09
N SER A 415 6.71 -5.00 7.54
CA SER A 415 6.41 -4.68 8.94
C SER A 415 5.44 -5.71 9.50
N SER A 416 5.74 -6.29 10.66
CA SER A 416 4.90 -7.34 11.24
C SER A 416 3.85 -6.84 12.23
N GLU A 417 3.97 -5.62 12.78
CA GLU A 417 3.01 -5.07 13.76
C GLU A 417 2.54 -3.63 13.44
N HIS A 418 3.23 -2.91 12.56
CA HIS A 418 2.94 -1.49 12.28
C HIS A 418 2.93 -1.17 10.77
N ASN A 419 3.24 0.09 10.41
CA ASN A 419 3.29 0.52 9.02
C ASN A 419 4.57 0.05 8.34
N ALA A 420 4.49 -0.24 7.05
CA ALA A 420 5.68 -0.64 6.32
C ALA A 420 6.46 0.58 5.78
N LEU A 421 5.81 1.53 5.12
CA LEU A 421 6.40 2.79 4.69
C LEU A 421 5.65 3.95 5.34
N SER A 422 6.36 4.81 6.07
CA SER A 422 5.79 5.98 6.77
C SER A 422 6.50 7.26 6.35
N ALA A 423 5.76 8.21 5.76
CA ALA A 423 6.20 9.58 5.53
C ALA A 423 5.47 10.51 6.49
N ILE A 424 6.22 11.12 7.42
CA ILE A 424 5.66 11.87 8.54
C ILE A 424 6.16 13.31 8.55
N GLY A 425 5.26 14.26 8.46
CA GLY A 425 5.57 15.68 8.52
C GLY A 425 5.86 16.30 7.15
N GLU A 426 5.74 17.62 7.11
CA GLU A 426 5.94 18.39 5.87
C GLU A 426 7.32 18.13 5.25
N GLN A 427 7.37 18.11 3.93
CA GLN A 427 8.56 17.84 3.11
C GLN A 427 9.17 16.44 3.29
N SER A 428 8.60 15.58 4.14
CA SER A 428 9.03 14.19 4.25
C SER A 428 8.53 13.37 3.07
N LYS A 429 9.42 12.65 2.37
CA LYS A 429 9.11 12.02 1.09
C LYS A 429 9.63 10.59 1.01
N ILE A 430 8.81 9.70 0.48
CA ILE A 430 9.23 8.36 0.10
C ILE A 430 8.87 8.12 -1.37
N PHE A 431 9.86 7.72 -2.16
CA PHE A 431 9.69 7.29 -3.54
C PHE A 431 10.04 5.82 -3.66
N MET A 432 9.21 5.03 -4.33
CA MET A 432 9.50 3.62 -4.55
C MET A 432 9.14 3.18 -5.97
N THR A 433 10.04 2.42 -6.61
CA THR A 433 9.78 1.83 -7.91
C THR A 433 9.97 0.32 -7.88
N GLY A 434 8.91 -0.40 -8.22
CA GLY A 434 8.83 -1.85 -8.17
C GLY A 434 8.93 -2.42 -6.75
N GLY A 435 8.78 -3.73 -6.63
CA GLY A 435 8.92 -4.45 -5.37
C GLY A 435 7.64 -4.69 -4.61
N THR A 436 7.80 -5.08 -3.35
CA THR A 436 6.67 -5.46 -2.48
C THR A 436 6.73 -4.76 -1.15
N VAL A 437 5.58 -4.33 -0.69
CA VAL A 437 5.41 -3.69 0.63
C VAL A 437 4.36 -4.47 1.40
N THR A 438 4.71 -4.93 2.57
CA THR A 438 3.84 -5.71 3.45
C THR A 438 3.75 -5.00 4.81
N GLY A 439 2.58 -4.51 5.15
CA GLY A 439 2.30 -3.89 6.44
C GLY A 439 1.39 -4.75 7.30
N SER A 440 1.31 -4.47 8.58
CA SER A 440 0.34 -5.06 9.50
C SER A 440 -0.73 -4.07 9.96
N ASN A 441 -0.46 -2.78 9.86
CA ASN A 441 -1.43 -1.69 10.05
C ASN A 441 -1.68 -0.97 8.73
N ASN A 442 -0.66 -0.37 8.13
CA ASN A 442 -0.71 0.21 6.79
C ASN A 442 0.51 -0.25 5.97
N SER A 443 0.30 -0.59 4.70
CA SER A 443 1.44 -0.79 3.79
C SER A 443 2.09 0.56 3.46
N LEU A 444 1.30 1.60 3.14
CA LEU A 444 1.75 2.97 2.94
C LEU A 444 1.01 3.90 3.91
N TYR A 445 1.75 4.76 4.60
CA TYR A 445 1.20 5.73 5.54
C TYR A 445 1.82 7.12 5.37
N ALA A 446 1.02 8.09 4.97
CA ALA A 446 1.41 9.49 4.86
C ALA A 446 0.60 10.33 5.85
N THR A 447 1.28 11.08 6.72
CA THR A 447 0.61 11.93 7.72
C THR A 447 1.34 13.24 7.97
N LEU A 448 0.64 14.24 8.52
CA LEU A 448 1.17 15.57 8.85
C LEU A 448 1.89 16.25 7.67
N GLY A 449 1.36 16.10 6.46
CA GLY A 449 1.96 16.66 5.24
C GLY A 449 3.02 15.79 4.58
N GLY A 450 3.13 14.53 4.98
CA GLY A 450 4.02 13.54 4.36
C GLY A 450 3.61 13.17 2.94
N TYR A 451 4.57 12.80 2.10
CA TYR A 451 4.37 12.44 0.70
C TYR A 451 4.96 11.08 0.37
N ILE A 452 4.16 10.20 -0.21
CA ILE A 452 4.59 8.90 -0.71
C ILE A 452 4.24 8.78 -2.19
N ASN A 453 5.21 8.42 -3.02
CA ASN A 453 4.99 8.12 -4.43
C ASN A 453 5.56 6.73 -4.75
N VAL A 454 4.68 5.82 -5.13
CA VAL A 454 5.08 4.46 -5.52
C VAL A 454 4.70 4.18 -6.95
N LYS A 455 5.55 3.44 -7.66
CA LYS A 455 5.31 3.03 -9.05
C LYS A 455 5.52 1.53 -9.21
N ASP A 456 4.54 0.85 -9.81
CA ASP A 456 4.59 -0.58 -10.11
C ASP A 456 4.86 -1.46 -8.88
N VAL A 457 4.15 -1.21 -7.77
CA VAL A 457 4.37 -1.83 -6.47
C VAL A 457 3.21 -2.75 -6.08
N ALA A 458 3.53 -3.89 -5.48
CA ALA A 458 2.55 -4.76 -4.85
C ALA A 458 2.47 -4.48 -3.34
N LEU A 459 1.28 -4.10 -2.88
CA LEU A 459 0.95 -3.90 -1.47
C LEU A 459 0.22 -5.13 -0.96
N THR A 460 0.71 -5.73 0.11
CA THR A 460 0.13 -6.95 0.68
C THR A 460 0.10 -6.83 2.20
N GLU A 461 -0.80 -7.55 2.82
CA GLU A 461 -0.98 -7.52 4.25
C GLU A 461 -0.51 -8.80 4.93
N ASN A 462 0.04 -8.66 6.14
CA ASN A 462 0.60 -9.76 6.94
C ASN A 462 -0.13 -9.98 8.28
N GLY A 463 -1.12 -9.13 8.62
CA GLY A 463 -1.78 -9.15 9.93
C GLY A 463 -3.17 -9.80 9.95
N GLU A 464 -3.64 -10.14 11.14
CA GLU A 464 -5.03 -10.52 11.42
C GLU A 464 -5.88 -9.30 11.83
N SER A 465 -5.26 -8.14 12.08
CA SER A 465 -5.90 -6.89 12.48
C SER A 465 -6.35 -6.03 11.28
N SER A 466 -7.00 -4.91 11.54
CA SER A 466 -7.51 -3.99 10.53
C SER A 466 -6.37 -3.36 9.72
N VAL A 467 -6.26 -3.75 8.48
CA VAL A 467 -5.11 -3.46 7.66
C VAL A 467 -5.51 -2.62 6.45
N THR A 468 -4.73 -1.55 6.22
CA THR A 468 -4.95 -0.61 5.12
C THR A 468 -3.82 -0.70 4.10
N GLY A 469 -4.18 -0.82 2.82
CA GLY A 469 -3.19 -0.81 1.73
C GLY A 469 -2.44 0.53 1.67
N ALA A 470 -3.17 1.65 1.57
CA ALA A 470 -2.57 2.99 1.60
C ALA A 470 -3.45 3.94 2.39
N SER A 471 -2.87 4.67 3.35
CA SER A 471 -3.54 5.66 4.19
C SER A 471 -2.87 7.03 4.10
N ALA A 472 -3.65 8.07 3.76
CA ALA A 472 -3.21 9.47 3.81
C ALA A 472 -4.07 10.25 4.81
N GLU A 473 -3.44 10.85 5.82
CA GLU A 473 -4.09 11.41 6.99
C GLU A 473 -3.62 12.83 7.29
N GLY A 474 -4.54 13.74 7.36
CA GLY A 474 -4.29 15.16 7.61
C GLY A 474 -3.99 15.99 6.34
N PRO A 475 -4.07 17.33 6.47
CA PRO A 475 -3.87 18.25 5.35
C PRO A 475 -2.48 18.07 4.71
N ASN A 476 -2.39 18.25 3.41
CA ASN A 476 -1.17 18.11 2.60
C ASN A 476 -0.52 16.72 2.62
N SER A 477 -1.12 15.73 3.28
CA SER A 477 -0.67 14.33 3.21
C SER A 477 -1.10 13.71 1.89
N VAL A 478 -0.15 13.21 1.11
CA VAL A 478 -0.40 12.75 -0.26
C VAL A 478 0.24 11.40 -0.53
N ILE A 479 -0.53 10.50 -1.15
CA ILE A 479 -0.01 9.25 -1.72
C ILE A 479 -0.34 9.22 -3.21
N GLU A 480 0.67 8.98 -4.03
CA GLU A 480 0.53 8.74 -5.47
C GLU A 480 0.91 7.30 -5.81
N LEU A 481 -0.04 6.58 -6.39
CA LEU A 481 0.12 5.21 -6.85
C LEU A 481 0.25 5.22 -8.39
N LYS A 482 1.48 5.23 -8.90
CA LYS A 482 1.77 5.30 -10.34
C LYS A 482 1.98 3.93 -10.96
N GLY A 483 1.82 3.88 -12.29
CA GLY A 483 1.90 2.62 -13.03
C GLY A 483 0.88 1.62 -12.50
N LYS A 484 1.27 0.37 -12.38
CA LYS A 484 0.41 -0.71 -11.92
C LYS A 484 0.59 -1.02 -10.44
N THR A 485 -0.37 -0.62 -9.63
CA THR A 485 -0.39 -0.94 -8.19
C THR A 485 -1.42 -2.03 -7.89
N THR A 486 -1.02 -3.04 -7.16
CA THR A 486 -1.91 -4.11 -6.69
C THR A 486 -1.94 -4.12 -5.16
N ILE A 487 -3.14 -4.09 -4.59
CA ILE A 487 -3.40 -4.13 -3.14
C ILE A 487 -4.18 -5.40 -2.84
N THR A 488 -3.67 -6.24 -1.95
CA THR A 488 -4.30 -7.55 -1.68
C THR A 488 -4.42 -7.85 -0.19
N LYS A 489 -5.47 -8.59 0.18
CA LYS A 489 -5.75 -9.07 1.54
C LYS A 489 -6.00 -7.94 2.56
N THR A 490 -6.53 -6.80 2.12
CA THR A 490 -6.76 -5.63 2.97
C THR A 490 -8.18 -5.56 3.50
N LEU A 491 -8.35 -4.98 4.69
CA LEU A 491 -9.66 -4.54 5.19
C LEU A 491 -10.06 -3.24 4.49
N PHE A 492 -9.11 -2.28 4.39
CA PHE A 492 -9.26 -1.06 3.59
C PHE A 492 -8.22 -1.05 2.47
N GLY A 493 -8.66 -1.00 1.21
CA GLY A 493 -7.72 -0.87 0.09
C GLY A 493 -7.03 0.50 0.13
N LEU A 494 -7.81 1.58 0.03
CA LEU A 494 -7.37 2.97 0.21
C LEU A 494 -8.19 3.62 1.33
N TYR A 495 -7.52 4.35 2.19
CA TYR A 495 -8.14 5.14 3.25
C TYR A 495 -7.58 6.56 3.29
N VAL A 496 -8.46 7.55 3.27
CA VAL A 496 -8.04 8.95 3.34
C VAL A 496 -8.95 9.71 4.30
N THR A 497 -8.34 10.50 5.18
CA THR A 497 -9.08 11.29 6.16
C THR A 497 -8.45 12.65 6.43
N ASP A 498 -9.22 13.56 7.01
CA ASP A 498 -8.77 14.87 7.51
C ASP A 498 -8.03 15.73 6.46
N GLY A 499 -8.52 15.73 5.23
CA GLY A 499 -7.98 16.57 4.15
C GLY A 499 -6.79 15.94 3.42
N GLY A 500 -6.51 14.66 3.64
CA GLY A 500 -5.51 13.91 2.88
C GLY A 500 -5.92 13.67 1.43
N LYS A 501 -4.98 13.25 0.60
CA LYS A 501 -5.21 12.92 -0.82
C LYS A 501 -4.51 11.65 -1.26
N ILE A 502 -5.24 10.79 -2.01
CA ILE A 502 -4.64 9.68 -2.75
C ILE A 502 -4.97 9.79 -4.23
N THR A 503 -3.98 9.57 -5.09
CA THR A 503 -4.19 9.45 -6.54
C THR A 503 -3.63 8.13 -7.04
N SER A 504 -4.29 7.53 -8.04
CA SER A 504 -3.80 6.30 -8.68
C SER A 504 -3.86 6.38 -10.20
N GLU A 505 -2.99 5.62 -10.87
CA GLU A 505 -3.06 5.32 -12.30
C GLU A 505 -3.77 3.96 -12.50
N GLU A 506 -3.06 2.85 -12.69
CA GLU A 506 -3.67 1.53 -12.77
C GLU A 506 -3.72 0.87 -11.40
N LEU A 507 -4.94 0.54 -10.91
CA LEU A 507 -5.13 0.05 -9.55
C LEU A 507 -5.96 -1.23 -9.53
N THR A 508 -5.48 -2.23 -8.81
CA THR A 508 -6.24 -3.42 -8.47
C THR A 508 -6.32 -3.59 -6.95
N ILE A 509 -7.52 -3.65 -6.40
CA ILE A 509 -7.77 -3.90 -4.98
C ILE A 509 -8.51 -5.24 -4.85
N LYS A 510 -7.98 -6.13 -3.98
CA LYS A 510 -8.64 -7.37 -3.57
C LYS A 510 -8.75 -7.41 -2.06
N GLY A 511 -9.93 -7.16 -1.57
CA GLY A 511 -10.23 -7.11 -0.14
C GLY A 511 -10.23 -8.49 0.53
N LYS A 512 -10.22 -8.47 1.84
CA LYS A 512 -10.40 -9.63 2.71
C LYS A 512 -11.14 -9.18 3.96
N ARG A 513 -12.19 -9.89 4.34
CA ARG A 513 -12.83 -9.72 5.66
C ARG A 513 -11.84 -10.09 6.76
N THR A 514 -11.87 -9.37 7.84
CA THR A 514 -11.01 -9.61 9.00
C THR A 514 -11.87 -9.92 10.22
N ASN A 515 -11.50 -10.93 10.96
CA ASN A 515 -12.14 -11.27 12.23
C ASN A 515 -11.27 -10.74 13.37
N ILE A 516 -11.82 -9.84 14.19
CA ILE A 516 -11.17 -9.33 15.39
C ILE A 516 -12.02 -9.72 16.59
N GLU A 517 -11.48 -10.53 17.47
CA GLU A 517 -12.14 -10.99 18.70
C GLU A 517 -13.55 -11.59 18.47
N GLY A 518 -13.74 -12.32 17.38
CA GLY A 518 -15.01 -12.93 17.03
C GLY A 518 -15.97 -12.04 16.24
N ILE A 519 -15.61 -10.78 15.98
CA ILE A 519 -16.40 -9.85 15.17
C ILE A 519 -15.82 -9.79 13.74
N GLU A 520 -16.61 -10.19 12.76
CA GLU A 520 -16.25 -10.07 11.36
C GLU A 520 -16.42 -8.62 10.89
N LEU A 521 -15.31 -7.94 10.56
CA LEU A 521 -15.32 -6.59 10.02
C LEU A 521 -15.44 -6.61 8.50
N PRO A 522 -16.35 -5.80 7.93
CA PRO A 522 -16.52 -5.72 6.48
C PRO A 522 -15.35 -5.01 5.79
N SER A 523 -14.93 -5.55 4.67
CA SER A 523 -13.87 -4.98 3.86
C SER A 523 -14.37 -3.83 2.97
N MET A 524 -13.52 -2.82 2.78
CA MET A 524 -13.80 -1.64 1.94
C MET A 524 -12.72 -1.48 0.86
N GLY A 525 -13.15 -1.28 -0.37
CA GLY A 525 -12.21 -1.02 -1.47
C GLY A 525 -11.53 0.34 -1.29
N VAL A 526 -12.33 1.40 -1.24
CA VAL A 526 -11.87 2.79 -1.14
C VAL A 526 -12.74 3.52 -0.12
N ASN A 527 -12.09 4.21 0.81
CA ASN A 527 -12.78 4.99 1.83
C ASN A 527 -12.16 6.39 1.95
N ALA A 528 -12.98 7.42 1.68
CA ALA A 528 -12.61 8.82 1.86
C ALA A 528 -13.50 9.46 2.93
N ALA A 529 -12.89 10.13 3.91
CA ALA A 529 -13.57 10.77 5.01
C ALA A 529 -13.02 12.18 5.30
N ALA A 530 -13.81 13.02 5.96
CA ALA A 530 -13.37 14.29 6.53
C ALA A 530 -12.61 15.22 5.54
N ASN A 531 -13.31 15.74 4.53
CA ASN A 531 -12.80 16.70 3.53
C ASN A 531 -11.64 16.20 2.65
N SER A 532 -11.55 14.91 2.46
CA SER A 532 -10.47 14.25 1.72
C SER A 532 -10.81 13.98 0.26
N VAL A 533 -9.79 13.65 -0.54
CA VAL A 533 -9.96 13.42 -1.97
C VAL A 533 -9.23 12.16 -2.41
N ILE A 534 -9.94 11.30 -3.16
CA ILE A 534 -9.33 10.16 -3.86
C ILE A 534 -9.62 10.31 -5.36
N GLU A 535 -8.58 10.26 -6.19
CA GLU A 535 -8.67 10.32 -7.66
C GLU A 535 -8.08 9.06 -8.27
N LEU A 536 -8.91 8.24 -8.87
CA LEU A 536 -8.55 7.01 -9.55
C LEU A 536 -8.54 7.27 -11.06
N ASN A 537 -7.36 7.60 -11.61
CA ASN A 537 -7.24 8.18 -12.94
C ASN A 537 -7.05 7.16 -14.07
N GLY A 538 -6.68 5.92 -13.77
CA GLY A 538 -6.51 4.85 -14.74
C GLY A 538 -7.46 3.69 -14.52
N LYS A 539 -7.22 2.57 -15.19
CA LYS A 539 -8.03 1.36 -15.01
C LYS A 539 -8.02 0.91 -13.55
N THR A 540 -9.20 0.91 -12.95
CA THR A 540 -9.37 0.51 -11.56
C THR A 540 -10.24 -0.75 -11.47
N THR A 541 -9.76 -1.74 -10.72
CA THR A 541 -10.48 -2.97 -10.43
C THR A 541 -10.55 -3.18 -8.92
N ILE A 542 -11.77 -3.23 -8.38
CA ILE A 542 -12.04 -3.45 -6.95
C ILE A 542 -12.87 -4.73 -6.84
N GLU A 543 -12.31 -5.73 -6.19
CA GLU A 543 -12.93 -7.06 -6.10
C GLU A 543 -12.85 -7.62 -4.68
N LYS A 544 -13.78 -8.51 -4.34
CA LYS A 544 -13.82 -9.21 -3.04
C LYS A 544 -13.88 -8.25 -1.86
N VAL A 545 -14.67 -7.19 -1.99
CA VAL A 545 -14.93 -6.22 -0.93
C VAL A 545 -16.40 -6.26 -0.54
N ASP A 546 -16.71 -5.86 0.68
CA ASP A 546 -18.09 -5.69 1.12
C ASP A 546 -18.64 -4.34 0.69
N PHE A 547 -17.82 -3.29 0.77
CA PHE A 547 -18.14 -1.96 0.27
C PHE A 547 -17.14 -1.55 -0.81
N GLY A 548 -17.63 -1.16 -1.98
CA GLY A 548 -16.77 -0.74 -3.10
C GLY A 548 -16.11 0.60 -2.82
N LEU A 549 -16.88 1.69 -2.88
CA LEU A 549 -16.45 3.07 -2.59
C LEU A 549 -17.28 3.64 -1.45
N VAL A 550 -16.63 4.29 -0.51
CA VAL A 550 -17.27 4.97 0.63
C VAL A 550 -16.79 6.41 0.70
N ALA A 551 -17.71 7.38 0.55
CA ALA A 551 -17.42 8.81 0.64
C ALA A 551 -18.22 9.44 1.80
N SER A 552 -17.51 10.01 2.78
CA SER A 552 -18.10 10.66 3.95
C SER A 552 -17.55 12.08 4.07
N ASN A 553 -18.33 13.08 3.75
CA ASN A 553 -17.88 14.48 3.67
C ASN A 553 -16.57 14.61 2.86
N SER A 554 -16.51 13.95 1.71
CA SER A 554 -15.30 13.75 0.92
C SER A 554 -15.62 13.44 -0.53
N THR A 555 -14.63 13.47 -1.39
CA THR A 555 -14.80 13.26 -2.83
C THR A 555 -13.99 12.05 -3.32
N ILE A 556 -14.64 11.16 -4.06
CA ILE A 556 -14.01 10.08 -4.81
C ILE A 556 -14.30 10.25 -6.29
N LYS A 557 -13.25 10.29 -7.12
CA LYS A 557 -13.36 10.40 -8.59
C LYS A 557 -12.71 9.20 -9.27
N MET A 558 -13.47 8.55 -10.14
CA MET A 558 -13.01 7.46 -10.99
C MET A 558 -13.53 7.70 -12.42
N VAL A 559 -13.02 8.75 -13.07
CA VAL A 559 -13.59 9.30 -14.31
C VAL A 559 -12.71 9.12 -15.55
N ASN A 560 -11.40 8.86 -15.35
CA ASN A 560 -10.43 8.82 -16.45
C ASN A 560 -10.03 7.39 -16.90
N GLY A 561 -10.45 6.36 -16.15
CA GLY A 561 -10.15 4.97 -16.49
C GLY A 561 -11.04 4.43 -17.60
N ALA A 562 -10.51 3.54 -18.43
CA ALA A 562 -11.29 2.71 -19.34
C ALA A 562 -11.57 1.34 -18.68
N GLU A 563 -12.81 0.85 -18.76
CA GLU A 563 -13.20 -0.46 -18.25
C GLU A 563 -12.93 -0.65 -16.74
N ASN A 564 -13.40 0.29 -15.94
CA ASN A 564 -13.35 0.15 -14.48
C ASN A 564 -14.32 -0.93 -14.00
N LYS A 565 -13.96 -1.61 -12.91
CA LYS A 565 -14.79 -2.65 -12.31
C LYS A 565 -14.88 -2.48 -10.79
N ILE A 566 -16.09 -2.60 -10.27
CA ILE A 566 -16.38 -2.70 -8.82
C ILE A 566 -17.23 -3.96 -8.61
N ASP A 567 -16.76 -4.86 -7.75
CA ASP A 567 -17.48 -6.07 -7.38
C ASP A 567 -17.56 -6.13 -5.84
N ALA A 568 -18.71 -5.70 -5.33
CA ALA A 568 -18.99 -5.59 -3.90
C ALA A 568 -20.01 -6.64 -3.46
N THR A 569 -19.80 -7.27 -2.31
CA THR A 569 -20.75 -8.26 -1.78
C THR A 569 -21.95 -7.62 -1.10
N ILE A 570 -21.80 -6.39 -0.60
CA ILE A 570 -22.88 -5.67 0.09
C ILE A 570 -23.29 -4.41 -0.67
N ILE A 571 -22.44 -3.38 -0.73
CA ILE A 571 -22.77 -2.08 -1.33
C ILE A 571 -21.67 -1.65 -2.29
N ALA A 572 -22.03 -1.28 -3.53
CA ALA A 572 -21.03 -0.76 -4.46
C ALA A 572 -20.59 0.66 -4.11
N LEU A 573 -21.53 1.57 -3.86
CA LEU A 573 -21.27 2.98 -3.55
C LEU A 573 -22.01 3.39 -2.28
N LYS A 574 -21.27 3.82 -1.27
CA LYS A 574 -21.84 4.33 -0.02
C LYS A 574 -21.49 5.80 0.17
N ILE A 575 -22.50 6.61 0.40
CA ILE A 575 -22.39 8.04 0.56
C ILE A 575 -22.90 8.41 1.95
N ASN A 576 -22.08 9.12 2.71
CA ASN A 576 -22.46 9.69 3.99
C ASN A 576 -22.20 11.20 3.95
N ARG A 577 -23.06 12.01 4.53
CA ARG A 577 -22.91 13.45 4.77
C ARG A 577 -22.02 14.22 3.76
N ASN A 578 -22.59 14.95 2.82
CA ASN A 578 -21.82 15.71 1.81
C ASN A 578 -20.79 14.87 1.03
N GLY A 579 -20.98 13.55 0.95
CA GLY A 579 -20.14 12.67 0.15
C GLY A 579 -20.37 12.89 -1.33
N HIS A 580 -19.33 12.83 -2.13
CA HIS A 580 -19.37 12.99 -3.57
C HIS A 580 -18.62 11.87 -4.28
N ILE A 581 -19.29 11.18 -5.21
CA ILE A 581 -18.70 10.11 -6.01
C ILE A 581 -18.98 10.38 -7.50
N ASP A 582 -17.90 10.50 -8.28
CA ASP A 582 -17.95 10.59 -9.73
C ASP A 582 -17.40 9.30 -10.35
N LEU A 583 -18.20 8.57 -11.09
CA LEU A 583 -17.81 7.37 -11.83
C LEU A 583 -17.97 7.55 -13.32
N ALA A 584 -17.00 7.03 -14.09
CA ALA A 584 -17.15 6.87 -15.53
C ALA A 584 -16.62 5.52 -16.01
N ASN A 585 -17.22 5.01 -17.10
CA ASN A 585 -16.79 3.80 -17.79
C ASN A 585 -16.65 2.60 -16.84
N THR A 586 -17.60 2.42 -15.93
CA THR A 586 -17.53 1.46 -14.83
C THR A 586 -18.59 0.38 -14.95
N SER A 587 -18.20 -0.86 -14.73
CA SER A 587 -19.12 -1.97 -14.43
C SER A 587 -19.10 -2.22 -12.92
N ALA A 588 -20.20 -1.96 -12.25
CA ALA A 588 -20.35 -2.13 -10.81
C ALA A 588 -21.42 -3.17 -10.48
N THR A 589 -21.11 -4.12 -9.59
CA THR A 589 -22.04 -5.11 -9.06
C THR A 589 -22.11 -5.02 -7.54
N ALA A 590 -23.27 -5.29 -6.97
CA ALA A 590 -23.47 -5.36 -5.53
C ALA A 590 -24.49 -6.45 -5.16
N GLY A 591 -24.32 -7.03 -3.98
CA GLY A 591 -25.25 -8.07 -3.50
C GLY A 591 -26.51 -7.51 -2.83
N VAL A 592 -26.42 -6.36 -2.13
CA VAL A 592 -27.53 -5.80 -1.35
C VAL A 592 -28.00 -4.46 -1.91
N ALA A 593 -27.09 -3.49 -2.08
CA ALA A 593 -27.45 -2.20 -2.64
C ALA A 593 -26.38 -1.66 -3.58
N GLY A 594 -26.81 -1.03 -4.68
CA GLY A 594 -25.92 -0.39 -5.63
C GLY A 594 -25.37 0.91 -5.07
N VAL A 595 -26.26 1.85 -4.76
CA VAL A 595 -25.95 3.12 -4.10
C VAL A 595 -26.69 3.18 -2.77
N ASN A 596 -25.99 3.59 -1.72
CA ASN A 596 -26.61 3.76 -0.40
C ASN A 596 -26.28 5.14 0.16
N PHE A 597 -27.32 5.95 0.35
CA PHE A 597 -27.27 7.22 1.05
C PHE A 597 -27.75 6.98 2.48
N ALA A 598 -26.85 6.66 3.40
CA ALA A 598 -27.19 6.38 4.79
C ALA A 598 -26.04 6.67 5.74
N ASP A 599 -26.33 7.13 6.94
CA ASP A 599 -25.34 7.32 7.99
C ASP A 599 -24.85 5.96 8.54
N LEU A 600 -23.55 5.82 8.74
CA LEU A 600 -22.95 4.67 9.42
C LEU A 600 -23.27 4.61 10.92
N SER A 601 -23.77 5.73 11.49
CA SER A 601 -24.00 5.85 12.94
C SER A 601 -25.21 5.08 13.49
N GLN A 602 -25.93 4.33 12.67
CA GLN A 602 -27.05 3.46 13.13
C GLN A 602 -26.61 2.23 13.93
N ASN A 603 -25.34 1.95 14.07
CA ASN A 603 -24.92 1.09 15.17
C ASN A 603 -24.98 1.87 16.47
N LYS A 604 -25.94 1.55 17.31
CA LYS A 604 -26.22 2.06 18.67
C LYS A 604 -25.03 1.91 19.66
N LEU A 605 -23.87 2.42 19.29
CA LEU A 605 -22.76 2.58 20.20
C LEU A 605 -22.55 4.08 20.43
N ASN A 606 -23.14 4.54 21.54
CA ASN A 606 -22.91 5.83 22.19
C ASN A 606 -23.43 7.10 21.49
N GLY A 607 -24.68 7.44 21.73
CA GLY A 607 -25.09 8.80 22.17
C GLY A 607 -24.75 10.07 21.36
N LEU A 608 -24.18 9.97 20.19
CA LEU A 608 -23.73 11.10 19.39
C LEU A 608 -24.40 11.16 18.01
N SER A 609 -25.74 11.11 17.99
CA SER A 609 -26.50 11.40 16.77
C SER A 609 -27.01 12.85 16.79
N ASN A 610 -26.13 13.80 16.59
CA ASN A 610 -26.50 15.15 16.14
C ASN A 610 -26.11 15.29 14.65
N SER A 611 -26.70 14.48 13.76
CA SER A 611 -26.64 14.76 12.33
C SER A 611 -27.58 15.92 12.03
N ASN A 612 -26.99 17.07 11.66
CA ASN A 612 -27.76 18.17 11.13
C ASN A 612 -28.32 17.76 9.76
N PRO A 613 -29.62 17.81 9.50
CA PRO A 613 -30.21 17.52 8.19
C PRO A 613 -29.53 18.24 7.02
N GLN A 614 -28.94 19.41 7.25
CA GLN A 614 -28.20 20.17 6.23
C GLN A 614 -26.92 19.45 5.74
N ASP A 615 -26.37 18.50 6.50
CA ASP A 615 -25.15 17.77 6.11
C ASP A 615 -25.34 16.81 4.92
N TRP A 616 -26.59 16.56 4.50
CA TRP A 616 -26.91 15.68 3.38
C TRP A 616 -27.26 16.39 2.07
N GLN A 617 -27.51 17.69 2.10
CA GLN A 617 -28.00 18.46 0.95
C GLN A 617 -27.05 18.42 -0.25
N ASN A 618 -25.75 18.25 0.00
CA ASN A 618 -24.71 18.25 -1.02
C ASN A 618 -24.19 16.83 -1.36
N SER A 619 -24.86 15.78 -0.86
CA SER A 619 -24.49 14.41 -1.21
C SER A 619 -24.87 14.11 -2.65
N GLU A 620 -23.89 13.67 -3.47
CA GLU A 620 -24.09 13.49 -4.90
C GLU A 620 -23.32 12.31 -5.48
N VAL A 621 -23.97 11.60 -6.40
CA VAL A 621 -23.36 10.54 -7.20
C VAL A 621 -23.57 10.85 -8.68
N ASN A 622 -22.48 10.86 -9.45
CA ASN A 622 -22.51 11.03 -10.88
C ASN A 622 -22.02 9.76 -11.58
N LEU A 623 -22.86 9.18 -12.41
CA LEU A 623 -22.58 7.98 -13.19
C LEU A 623 -22.57 8.31 -14.67
N THR A 624 -21.43 8.12 -15.35
CA THR A 624 -21.31 8.32 -16.80
C THR A 624 -20.82 7.05 -17.46
N ASN A 625 -21.51 6.58 -18.50
CA ASN A 625 -21.19 5.32 -19.19
C ASN A 625 -20.98 4.16 -18.18
N THR A 626 -21.84 4.07 -17.17
CA THR A 626 -21.66 3.17 -16.02
C THR A 626 -22.84 2.21 -15.92
N ASP A 627 -22.54 0.93 -15.79
CA ASP A 627 -23.52 -0.13 -15.55
C ASP A 627 -23.46 -0.52 -14.08
N LEU A 628 -24.52 -0.27 -13.32
CA LEU A 628 -24.71 -0.68 -11.93
C LEU A 628 -25.77 -1.78 -11.86
N ILE A 629 -25.36 -2.98 -11.48
CA ILE A 629 -26.20 -4.17 -11.50
C ILE A 629 -26.34 -4.74 -10.09
N VAL A 630 -27.57 -4.86 -9.61
CA VAL A 630 -27.93 -5.41 -8.30
C VAL A 630 -29.09 -6.38 -8.47
N GLU A 631 -28.83 -7.56 -9.04
CA GLU A 631 -29.85 -8.47 -9.53
C GLU A 631 -30.95 -8.79 -8.52
N ASN A 632 -30.59 -9.01 -7.25
CA ASN A 632 -31.50 -9.44 -6.19
C ASN A 632 -31.67 -8.41 -5.07
N GLY A 633 -31.21 -7.16 -5.29
CA GLY A 633 -31.21 -6.14 -4.25
C GLY A 633 -31.73 -4.79 -4.74
N ILE A 634 -31.28 -3.75 -4.07
CA ILE A 634 -31.78 -2.39 -4.23
C ILE A 634 -30.79 -1.57 -5.08
N GLY A 635 -31.27 -0.93 -6.14
CA GLY A 635 -30.45 -0.04 -6.96
C GLY A 635 -29.96 1.16 -6.18
N ILE A 636 -30.86 1.89 -5.55
CA ILE A 636 -30.59 3.09 -4.75
C ILE A 636 -31.38 2.98 -3.45
N ASN A 637 -30.66 2.97 -2.32
CA ASN A 637 -31.25 2.97 -0.98
C ASN A 637 -30.96 4.27 -0.27
N THR A 638 -31.95 4.86 0.41
CA THR A 638 -31.77 6.05 1.24
C THR A 638 -32.65 5.94 2.49
N ASP A 639 -32.09 6.26 3.63
CA ASP A 639 -32.85 6.35 4.89
C ASP A 639 -33.37 7.77 5.14
N GLU A 640 -32.89 8.74 4.35
CA GLU A 640 -33.33 10.14 4.40
C GLU A 640 -33.49 10.65 2.96
N SER A 641 -34.60 11.31 2.67
CA SER A 641 -34.95 11.70 1.28
C SER A 641 -34.12 12.88 0.77
N MET A 642 -32.81 12.86 0.96
CA MET A 642 -31.91 13.90 0.49
C MET A 642 -30.76 13.32 -0.30
N GLY A 643 -30.20 14.12 -1.22
CA GLY A 643 -29.10 13.71 -2.09
C GLY A 643 -29.50 13.70 -3.56
N LYS A 644 -28.50 13.56 -4.41
CA LYS A 644 -28.67 13.58 -5.86
C LYS A 644 -27.95 12.42 -6.49
N ILE A 645 -28.56 11.86 -7.52
CA ILE A 645 -27.90 10.91 -8.40
C ILE A 645 -28.15 11.31 -9.85
N ASN A 646 -27.09 11.46 -10.61
CA ASN A 646 -27.13 11.83 -12.01
C ASN A 646 -26.56 10.70 -12.86
N LEU A 647 -27.34 10.25 -13.82
CA LEU A 647 -26.94 9.20 -14.78
C LEU A 647 -26.82 9.82 -16.17
N LYS A 648 -25.74 9.50 -16.86
CA LYS A 648 -25.56 9.83 -18.27
C LYS A 648 -25.06 8.60 -19.02
N ASN A 649 -25.77 8.16 -20.05
CA ASN A 649 -25.45 6.92 -20.80
C ASN A 649 -25.23 5.71 -19.88
N SER A 650 -25.99 5.59 -18.81
CA SER A 650 -25.71 4.65 -17.72
C SER A 650 -26.91 3.73 -17.46
N LYS A 651 -26.66 2.65 -16.69
CA LYS A 651 -27.73 1.72 -16.34
C LYS A 651 -27.75 1.48 -14.83
N ILE A 652 -28.94 1.43 -14.25
CA ILE A 652 -29.19 0.85 -12.93
C ILE A 652 -30.22 -0.26 -13.12
N LEU A 653 -29.76 -1.49 -12.94
CA LEU A 653 -30.59 -2.70 -13.07
C LEU A 653 -30.69 -3.37 -11.70
N ALA A 654 -31.87 -3.35 -11.10
CA ALA A 654 -32.08 -3.85 -9.75
C ALA A 654 -33.41 -4.60 -9.62
N ASP A 655 -33.57 -5.36 -8.54
CA ASP A 655 -34.86 -5.92 -8.16
C ASP A 655 -35.82 -4.82 -7.69
N THR A 656 -35.35 -3.92 -6.82
CA THR A 656 -35.98 -2.66 -6.44
C THR A 656 -35.09 -1.51 -6.86
N LEU A 657 -35.55 -0.63 -7.77
CA LEU A 657 -34.73 0.48 -8.27
C LEU A 657 -34.39 1.49 -7.18
N PHE A 658 -35.38 1.84 -6.38
CA PHE A 658 -35.24 2.86 -5.34
C PHE A 658 -36.03 2.47 -4.08
N LYS A 659 -35.40 2.65 -2.91
CA LYS A 659 -36.04 2.42 -1.62
C LYS A 659 -35.74 3.57 -0.67
N ASN A 660 -36.81 4.20 -0.15
CA ASN A 660 -36.81 5.25 0.85
C ASN A 660 -37.94 4.98 1.86
N ILE A 661 -37.66 4.06 2.77
CA ILE A 661 -38.61 3.70 3.85
C ILE A 661 -37.94 4.01 5.17
N LYS A 662 -38.59 4.61 6.11
CA LYS A 662 -38.17 5.02 7.47
C LYS A 662 -38.04 6.53 7.68
N GLN A 663 -38.58 7.33 6.79
CA GLN A 663 -38.65 8.76 6.95
C GLN A 663 -39.61 9.10 8.10
N LYS A 664 -39.10 9.49 9.26
CA LYS A 664 -39.94 9.89 10.43
C LYS A 664 -40.51 11.28 10.30
N THR A 665 -39.86 12.16 9.57
CA THR A 665 -40.26 13.56 9.36
C THR A 665 -40.09 13.92 7.90
N LYS A 666 -40.92 14.84 7.40
CA LYS A 666 -40.82 15.34 6.03
C LYS A 666 -39.50 16.07 5.83
N PRO A 667 -38.68 15.67 4.86
CA PRO A 667 -37.39 16.31 4.62
C PRO A 667 -37.55 17.72 4.08
N VAL A 668 -36.50 18.53 4.23
CA VAL A 668 -36.49 19.94 3.71
C VAL A 668 -36.32 19.95 2.19
N GLU A 669 -35.62 18.98 1.63
CA GLU A 669 -35.38 18.86 0.19
C GLU A 669 -35.71 17.46 -0.34
N MET A 670 -35.99 17.37 -1.67
CA MET A 670 -36.29 16.12 -2.35
C MET A 670 -35.02 15.36 -2.70
N PHE A 671 -35.05 14.04 -2.58
CA PHE A 671 -34.07 13.19 -3.28
C PHE A 671 -34.31 13.31 -4.79
N THR A 672 -33.27 13.60 -5.56
CA THR A 672 -33.38 13.77 -7.01
C THR A 672 -32.60 12.71 -7.78
N LEU A 673 -33.29 11.98 -8.66
CA LEU A 673 -32.67 11.12 -9.67
C LEU A 673 -32.83 11.78 -11.03
N THR A 674 -31.72 12.12 -11.67
CA THR A 674 -31.71 12.58 -13.06
C THR A 674 -31.08 11.50 -13.94
N ALA A 675 -31.80 11.03 -14.95
CA ALA A 675 -31.31 10.05 -15.88
C ALA A 675 -31.40 10.56 -17.32
N ASP A 676 -30.25 10.62 -17.99
CA ASP A 676 -30.10 11.11 -19.35
C ASP A 676 -29.53 9.98 -20.23
N HIS A 677 -30.19 9.62 -21.32
CA HIS A 677 -29.81 8.52 -22.21
C HIS A 677 -29.52 7.19 -21.45
N SER A 678 -30.35 6.89 -20.46
CA SER A 678 -30.04 5.88 -19.46
C SER A 678 -31.12 4.79 -19.37
N VAL A 679 -30.77 3.66 -18.76
CA VAL A 679 -31.68 2.53 -18.55
C VAL A 679 -31.86 2.26 -17.06
N LEU A 680 -33.09 2.27 -16.62
CA LEU A 680 -33.46 2.00 -15.23
C LEU A 680 -34.34 0.75 -15.18
N GLN A 681 -34.15 -0.13 -14.20
CA GLN A 681 -35.01 -1.31 -13.97
C GLN A 681 -35.24 -1.52 -12.49
N GLY A 682 -36.48 -1.80 -12.14
CA GLY A 682 -36.97 -2.13 -10.80
C GLY A 682 -38.14 -1.26 -10.35
N GLY A 683 -38.84 -1.71 -9.33
CA GLY A 683 -39.89 -0.97 -8.64
C GLY A 683 -39.36 0.13 -7.74
N VAL A 684 -40.22 1.01 -7.25
CA VAL A 684 -39.85 2.11 -6.35
C VAL A 684 -40.67 2.02 -5.06
N ARG A 685 -39.99 2.12 -3.92
CA ARG A 685 -40.58 2.19 -2.59
C ARG A 685 -40.28 3.54 -1.97
N ASN A 686 -41.27 4.36 -1.80
CA ASN A 686 -41.16 5.65 -1.18
C ASN A 686 -42.21 5.76 -0.06
N ASP A 687 -41.76 6.13 1.14
CA ASP A 687 -42.63 6.28 2.30
C ASP A 687 -43.52 7.54 2.14
N GLU A 688 -44.60 7.61 2.89
CA GLU A 688 -45.55 8.78 2.86
C GLU A 688 -44.86 10.14 3.09
N ASN A 689 -43.81 10.15 3.93
CA ASN A 689 -42.97 11.34 4.17
C ASN A 689 -41.80 11.46 3.18
N GLY A 690 -41.56 10.46 2.37
CA GLY A 690 -40.50 10.48 1.38
C GLY A 690 -40.76 11.47 0.27
N GLN A 691 -39.80 12.32 -0.05
CA GLN A 691 -39.87 13.25 -1.17
C GLN A 691 -38.85 12.88 -2.24
N THR A 692 -39.35 12.45 -3.39
CA THR A 692 -38.53 11.95 -4.49
C THR A 692 -38.93 12.61 -5.80
N ARG A 693 -37.94 12.94 -6.60
CA ARG A 693 -38.10 13.46 -7.95
C ARG A 693 -37.27 12.65 -8.93
N PHE A 694 -37.93 12.15 -9.97
CA PHE A 694 -37.31 11.47 -11.09
C PHE A 694 -37.41 12.34 -12.34
N ASP A 695 -36.26 12.74 -12.89
CA ASP A 695 -36.11 13.49 -14.13
C ASP A 695 -35.53 12.54 -15.19
N LEU A 696 -36.40 12.00 -16.06
CA LEU A 696 -36.00 11.08 -17.12
C LEU A 696 -35.93 11.84 -18.45
N LYS A 697 -34.75 11.82 -19.10
CA LYS A 697 -34.46 12.66 -20.27
C LYS A 697 -33.84 11.86 -21.41
N ASN A 698 -34.05 12.36 -22.63
CA ASN A 698 -33.31 11.96 -23.83
C ASN A 698 -33.24 10.43 -24.01
N ASP A 699 -34.34 9.79 -24.38
CA ASP A 699 -34.45 8.35 -24.58
C ASP A 699 -34.16 7.46 -23.36
N THR A 700 -34.26 8.02 -22.15
CA THR A 700 -34.18 7.22 -20.94
C THR A 700 -35.35 6.26 -20.84
N LYS A 701 -35.06 5.01 -20.53
CA LYS A 701 -36.03 3.96 -20.37
C LYS A 701 -36.08 3.47 -18.92
N TRP A 702 -37.23 3.57 -18.28
CA TRP A 702 -37.48 2.96 -16.98
C TRP A 702 -38.41 1.77 -17.11
N THR A 703 -37.90 0.57 -16.78
CA THR A 703 -38.68 -0.66 -16.74
C THR A 703 -39.12 -0.96 -15.31
N LEU A 704 -40.39 -0.86 -15.06
CA LEU A 704 -41.01 -1.27 -13.82
C LEU A 704 -41.13 -2.77 -13.78
N LYS A 705 -40.77 -3.42 -12.69
CA LYS A 705 -40.92 -4.84 -12.45
C LYS A 705 -41.43 -5.13 -11.06
N ILE A 706 -42.09 -6.26 -10.86
CA ILE A 706 -42.49 -6.77 -9.55
C ILE A 706 -41.24 -7.31 -8.87
N SER A 707 -40.94 -6.84 -7.64
CA SER A 707 -39.82 -7.35 -6.89
C SER A 707 -39.99 -8.83 -6.54
N ASN A 708 -38.92 -9.62 -6.73
CA ASN A 708 -38.87 -11.04 -6.38
C ASN A 708 -38.33 -11.29 -4.97
N ASN A 709 -37.66 -10.32 -4.37
CA ASN A 709 -36.87 -10.51 -3.14
C ASN A 709 -37.21 -9.52 -2.02
N GLU A 710 -38.18 -8.63 -2.20
CA GLU A 710 -38.54 -7.64 -1.19
C GLU A 710 -39.17 -8.28 0.02
N LYS A 711 -38.61 -8.01 1.19
CA LYS A 711 -39.01 -8.64 2.46
C LYS A 711 -39.46 -7.59 3.47
N ASP A 712 -40.31 -8.02 4.40
CA ASP A 712 -40.65 -7.28 5.61
C ASP A 712 -39.49 -7.29 6.65
N ASP A 713 -39.70 -6.63 7.80
CA ASP A 713 -38.73 -6.57 8.88
C ASP A 713 -38.47 -7.93 9.56
N ASP A 714 -39.38 -8.88 9.40
CA ASP A 714 -39.27 -10.25 9.92
C ASP A 714 -38.59 -11.21 8.93
N GLY A 715 -38.21 -10.70 7.74
CA GLY A 715 -37.52 -11.47 6.70
C GLY A 715 -38.43 -12.28 5.77
N ASN A 716 -39.78 -12.14 5.87
CA ASN A 716 -40.74 -12.79 4.99
C ASN A 716 -40.90 -11.97 3.72
N LEU A 717 -41.15 -12.65 2.59
CA LEU A 717 -41.46 -11.99 1.33
C LEU A 717 -42.75 -11.18 1.46
N LEU A 718 -42.72 -9.91 1.07
CA LEU A 718 -43.89 -9.05 1.06
C LEU A 718 -45.00 -9.63 0.11
N ASP A 719 -46.26 -9.30 0.41
CA ASP A 719 -47.37 -9.63 -0.45
C ASP A 719 -47.15 -9.09 -1.88
N ILE A 720 -47.59 -9.85 -2.87
CA ILE A 720 -47.42 -9.50 -4.27
C ILE A 720 -48.08 -8.17 -4.62
N ALA A 721 -49.22 -7.82 -3.99
CA ALA A 721 -49.87 -6.53 -4.16
C ALA A 721 -48.97 -5.36 -3.69
N GLN A 722 -48.23 -5.55 -2.62
CA GLN A 722 -47.23 -4.58 -2.17
C GLN A 722 -46.02 -4.52 -3.11
N ARG A 723 -45.53 -5.70 -3.56
CA ARG A 723 -44.35 -5.77 -4.46
C ARG A 723 -44.64 -5.24 -5.87
N SER A 724 -45.89 -5.23 -6.30
CA SER A 724 -46.32 -4.71 -7.61
C SER A 724 -46.61 -3.20 -7.62
N ARG A 725 -46.62 -2.55 -6.48
CA ARG A 725 -46.83 -1.09 -6.38
C ARG A 725 -45.47 -0.35 -6.39
N SER A 726 -45.43 0.76 -7.09
CA SER A 726 -44.29 1.71 -7.09
C SER A 726 -44.79 3.10 -6.78
N ASP A 727 -44.11 3.82 -5.91
CA ASP A 727 -44.53 5.14 -5.42
C ASP A 727 -43.37 6.17 -5.57
N ILE A 728 -43.65 7.30 -6.23
CA ILE A 728 -42.74 8.47 -6.32
C ILE A 728 -43.50 9.76 -6.10
N SER A 729 -42.80 10.82 -5.65
CA SER A 729 -43.49 12.10 -5.39
C SER A 729 -43.63 12.95 -6.64
N THR A 730 -42.63 12.99 -7.52
CA THR A 730 -42.68 13.79 -8.76
C THR A 730 -41.96 13.06 -9.89
N LEU A 731 -42.53 13.06 -11.06
CA LEU A 731 -41.96 12.51 -12.29
C LEU A 731 -41.94 13.54 -13.40
N ASN A 732 -40.77 13.77 -13.96
CA ASN A 732 -40.59 14.51 -15.20
C ASN A 732 -40.13 13.53 -16.29
N LEU A 733 -40.89 13.45 -17.36
CA LEU A 733 -40.66 12.53 -18.46
C LEU A 733 -40.44 13.32 -19.76
N ASP A 734 -39.19 13.54 -20.13
CA ASP A 734 -38.78 14.31 -21.30
C ASP A 734 -38.16 13.39 -22.36
N ASN A 735 -38.79 13.25 -23.53
CA ASN A 735 -38.34 12.32 -24.57
C ASN A 735 -37.96 10.93 -24.04
N SER A 736 -38.76 10.37 -23.15
CA SER A 736 -38.35 9.19 -22.40
C SER A 736 -39.51 8.20 -22.23
N SER A 737 -39.25 7.01 -21.75
CA SER A 737 -40.25 5.97 -21.68
C SER A 737 -40.33 5.24 -20.34
N ILE A 738 -41.56 4.94 -19.92
CA ILE A 738 -41.86 4.03 -18.83
C ILE A 738 -42.41 2.75 -19.44
N VAL A 739 -41.92 1.60 -19.02
CA VAL A 739 -42.32 0.29 -19.50
C VAL A 739 -42.67 -0.58 -18.31
N PHE A 740 -43.93 -1.00 -18.23
CA PHE A 740 -44.30 -2.04 -17.28
C PHE A 740 -43.83 -3.39 -17.79
N GLU A 741 -43.08 -4.16 -16.99
CA GLU A 741 -42.65 -5.51 -17.33
C GLU A 741 -43.90 -6.44 -17.43
N LYS A 742 -43.78 -7.54 -18.14
CA LYS A 742 -44.88 -8.51 -18.28
C LYS A 742 -45.36 -8.97 -16.91
N PRO A 743 -46.69 -9.12 -16.71
CA PRO A 743 -47.25 -9.54 -15.43
C PRO A 743 -46.65 -10.87 -14.95
N THR A 744 -46.41 -10.95 -13.66
CA THR A 744 -45.93 -12.12 -12.92
C THR A 744 -47.09 -12.68 -12.12
N GLU A 745 -47.37 -13.98 -12.21
CA GLU A 745 -48.49 -14.65 -11.49
C GLU A 745 -49.85 -13.98 -11.73
N ASP A 746 -50.08 -13.48 -12.96
CA ASP A 746 -51.28 -12.71 -13.32
C ASP A 746 -51.49 -11.41 -12.52
N HIS A 747 -50.44 -10.94 -11.81
CA HIS A 747 -50.42 -9.65 -11.13
C HIS A 747 -49.91 -8.56 -12.03
N TYR A 748 -50.63 -7.44 -12.08
CA TYR A 748 -50.30 -6.23 -12.82
C TYR A 748 -49.74 -5.16 -11.89
N GLN A 749 -49.00 -4.24 -12.43
CA GLN A 749 -48.28 -3.26 -11.64
C GLN A 749 -49.01 -1.91 -11.58
N THR A 750 -48.80 -1.17 -10.49
CA THR A 750 -49.30 0.18 -10.34
C THR A 750 -48.15 1.14 -10.03
N LEU A 751 -48.02 2.17 -10.88
CA LEU A 751 -47.15 3.32 -10.59
C LEU A 751 -47.98 4.44 -9.98
N HIS A 752 -47.70 4.83 -8.79
CA HIS A 752 -48.31 5.92 -8.05
C HIS A 752 -47.42 7.14 -8.02
N ILE A 753 -47.89 8.28 -8.46
CA ILE A 753 -47.14 9.54 -8.50
C ILE A 753 -47.86 10.60 -7.64
N GLY A 754 -47.15 11.24 -6.73
CA GLY A 754 -47.71 12.21 -5.81
C GLY A 754 -47.91 11.69 -4.40
N SER A 755 -47.99 12.55 -3.41
CA SER A 755 -48.27 12.21 -2.01
C SER A 755 -49.74 11.89 -1.79
N GLY A 756 -50.08 10.97 -0.90
CA GLY A 756 -51.41 10.38 -0.65
C GLY A 756 -52.64 11.29 -0.53
N LYS A 757 -52.48 12.61 -0.51
CA LYS A 757 -53.61 13.56 -0.54
C LYS A 757 -53.73 14.24 -1.87
N PRO A 758 -54.95 14.43 -2.42
CA PRO A 758 -55.16 15.27 -3.59
C PRO A 758 -54.49 16.61 -3.41
N ASN A 759 -53.58 16.94 -4.28
CA ASN A 759 -52.87 18.20 -4.21
C ASN A 759 -52.94 18.95 -5.55
N THR A 760 -52.64 20.25 -5.47
CA THR A 760 -52.68 21.16 -6.61
C THR A 760 -51.30 21.36 -7.24
N GLN A 761 -50.30 20.58 -6.86
CA GLN A 761 -48.96 20.67 -7.41
C GLN A 761 -48.85 19.87 -8.71
N GLU A 762 -47.99 20.27 -9.61
CA GLU A 762 -47.61 19.49 -10.76
C GLU A 762 -46.65 18.37 -10.33
N VAL A 763 -47.17 17.16 -10.33
CA VAL A 763 -46.40 15.96 -9.94
C VAL A 763 -45.99 15.09 -11.13
N TYR A 764 -46.63 15.29 -12.27
CA TYR A 764 -46.29 14.59 -13.52
C TYR A 764 -46.16 15.62 -14.66
N ASN A 765 -44.95 15.71 -15.22
CA ASN A 765 -44.66 16.60 -16.34
C ASN A 765 -44.10 15.79 -17.51
N ALA A 766 -44.80 15.84 -18.63
CA ALA A 766 -44.40 15.18 -19.87
C ALA A 766 -43.98 16.19 -20.92
N SER A 767 -42.85 15.98 -21.58
CA SER A 767 -42.39 16.84 -22.68
C SER A 767 -41.77 15.99 -23.79
N GLY A 768 -41.77 16.52 -25.00
CA GLY A 768 -41.26 15.86 -26.17
C GLY A 768 -41.98 14.53 -26.46
N ASP A 769 -41.27 13.48 -26.79
CA ASP A 769 -41.79 12.15 -27.10
C ASP A 769 -41.88 11.27 -25.86
N ALA A 770 -42.68 11.69 -24.86
CA ALA A 770 -42.95 10.93 -23.64
C ALA A 770 -43.84 9.71 -23.93
N LYS A 771 -43.42 8.52 -23.42
CA LYS A 771 -44.13 7.25 -23.73
C LYS A 771 -44.34 6.41 -22.46
N ILE A 772 -45.50 5.73 -22.40
CA ILE A 772 -45.76 4.71 -21.39
C ILE A 772 -46.32 3.44 -22.06
N TYR A 773 -45.75 2.28 -21.66
CA TYR A 773 -46.13 0.95 -22.18
C TYR A 773 -46.83 0.15 -21.09
N PHE A 774 -48.12 -0.11 -21.24
CA PHE A 774 -48.94 -0.90 -20.32
C PHE A 774 -49.14 -2.32 -20.83
N ASN A 775 -49.28 -3.27 -19.90
CA ASN A 775 -49.87 -4.57 -20.17
C ASN A 775 -51.33 -4.58 -19.69
N ALA A 776 -52.19 -5.20 -20.40
CA ALA A 776 -53.57 -5.41 -20.04
C ALA A 776 -54.04 -6.82 -20.43
N GLN A 777 -54.83 -7.41 -19.56
CA GLN A 777 -55.67 -8.58 -19.90
C GLN A 777 -57.09 -8.13 -19.94
N TRP A 778 -57.80 -8.51 -20.99
CA TRP A 778 -59.15 -8.07 -21.16
C TRP A 778 -60.05 -8.63 -20.07
N SER A 779 -60.48 -7.77 -19.16
CA SER A 779 -61.34 -8.05 -18.01
C SER A 779 -62.48 -7.01 -17.86
N ASP A 780 -62.96 -6.50 -19.00
CA ASP A 780 -64.08 -5.56 -19.05
C ASP A 780 -65.33 -6.22 -18.42
N GLY A 781 -66.02 -5.45 -17.55
CA GLY A 781 -67.10 -5.93 -16.75
C GLY A 781 -66.73 -6.44 -15.34
N ALA A 782 -65.45 -6.62 -15.05
CA ALA A 782 -64.99 -6.83 -13.67
C ALA A 782 -65.09 -5.55 -12.85
N PRO A 783 -65.28 -5.61 -11.52
CA PRO A 783 -65.10 -4.48 -10.62
C PRO A 783 -63.73 -3.83 -10.85
N ILE A 784 -63.63 -2.52 -10.71
CA ILE A 784 -62.40 -1.82 -11.04
C ILE A 784 -61.15 -2.35 -10.30
N ALA A 785 -61.30 -2.82 -9.07
CA ALA A 785 -60.24 -3.40 -8.28
C ALA A 785 -59.71 -4.72 -8.85
N ASP A 786 -60.58 -5.48 -9.56
CA ASP A 786 -60.31 -6.81 -10.12
C ASP A 786 -59.90 -6.76 -11.60
N GLN A 787 -59.87 -5.57 -12.22
CA GLN A 787 -59.44 -5.39 -13.60
C GLN A 787 -57.98 -5.69 -13.73
N LYS A 788 -57.60 -6.58 -14.66
CA LYS A 788 -56.23 -7.03 -14.89
C LYS A 788 -55.50 -6.12 -15.86
N THR A 789 -54.93 -5.03 -15.35
CA THR A 789 -54.19 -4.06 -16.16
C THR A 789 -53.15 -3.33 -15.31
N ASP A 790 -52.01 -3.00 -15.91
CA ASP A 790 -51.10 -2.04 -15.34
C ASP A 790 -51.76 -0.70 -15.18
N ARG A 791 -51.41 0.08 -14.16
CA ARG A 791 -52.04 1.37 -13.84
C ARG A 791 -51.04 2.46 -13.54
N LEU A 792 -51.43 3.67 -13.93
CA LEU A 792 -50.79 4.91 -13.51
C LEU A 792 -51.79 5.73 -12.69
N LEU A 793 -51.50 5.92 -11.40
CA LEU A 793 -52.31 6.76 -10.51
C LEU A 793 -51.54 8.04 -10.18
N ILE A 794 -52.04 9.22 -10.55
CA ILE A 794 -51.41 10.50 -10.39
C ILE A 794 -52.20 11.32 -9.39
N ASN A 795 -51.64 11.48 -8.21
CA ASN A 795 -52.25 12.27 -7.12
C ASN A 795 -51.75 13.74 -7.10
N GLY A 796 -52.14 14.49 -8.09
CA GLY A 796 -51.78 15.88 -8.34
C GLY A 796 -52.02 16.26 -9.79
N ASN A 797 -51.45 17.39 -10.21
CA ASN A 797 -51.66 17.95 -11.56
C ASN A 797 -50.74 17.29 -12.59
N VAL A 798 -51.23 17.20 -13.80
CA VAL A 798 -50.49 16.70 -14.99
C VAL A 798 -50.24 17.86 -15.94
N SER A 799 -49.05 17.97 -16.49
CA SER A 799 -48.74 18.88 -17.59
C SER A 799 -48.14 18.09 -18.78
N GLY A 800 -48.37 18.59 -19.99
CA GLY A 800 -47.88 17.99 -21.23
C GLY A 800 -48.67 16.80 -21.72
N ASN A 801 -48.14 16.08 -22.71
CA ASN A 801 -48.78 14.99 -23.40
C ASN A 801 -47.91 13.73 -23.37
N THR A 802 -48.57 12.57 -23.20
CA THR A 802 -47.89 11.26 -23.16
C THR A 802 -48.48 10.30 -24.15
N SER A 803 -47.67 9.66 -24.97
CA SER A 803 -48.04 8.58 -25.87
C SER A 803 -48.19 7.27 -25.11
N VAL A 804 -49.38 6.67 -25.20
CA VAL A 804 -49.73 5.44 -24.53
C VAL A 804 -49.67 4.26 -25.49
N TYR A 805 -48.99 3.20 -25.09
CA TYR A 805 -48.92 1.91 -25.75
C TYR A 805 -49.54 0.84 -24.86
N VAL A 806 -50.40 -0.01 -25.41
CA VAL A 806 -51.03 -1.09 -24.67
C VAL A 806 -50.78 -2.43 -25.34
N SER A 807 -50.19 -3.36 -24.59
CA SER A 807 -50.03 -4.75 -25.02
C SER A 807 -51.12 -5.60 -24.36
N GLY A 808 -52.06 -6.09 -25.14
CA GLY A 808 -53.20 -6.88 -24.64
C GLY A 808 -52.95 -8.39 -24.70
N ARG A 809 -53.24 -9.12 -23.64
CA ARG A 809 -53.37 -10.59 -23.64
C ARG A 809 -54.82 -10.99 -23.87
N VAL A 810 -55.08 -11.96 -24.76
CA VAL A 810 -56.35 -12.63 -24.92
C VAL A 810 -56.22 -14.05 -24.42
N GLU A 811 -56.96 -14.40 -23.38
CA GLU A 811 -57.15 -15.78 -22.96
C GLU A 811 -58.34 -16.40 -23.70
N LYS A 812 -58.30 -17.72 -23.92
CA LYS A 812 -59.34 -18.47 -24.65
C LYS A 812 -60.76 -18.32 -24.07
N ASN A 813 -60.87 -17.88 -22.79
CA ASN A 813 -62.12 -17.68 -22.05
C ASN A 813 -62.37 -16.24 -21.62
N SER A 814 -61.68 -15.21 -22.23
CA SER A 814 -61.92 -13.83 -21.87
C SER A 814 -63.39 -13.43 -22.20
N SER A 815 -64.05 -12.80 -21.23
CA SER A 815 -65.38 -12.22 -21.42
C SER A 815 -65.42 -11.27 -22.62
N GLN A 816 -66.49 -11.27 -23.38
CA GLN A 816 -66.73 -10.28 -24.41
C GLN A 816 -66.77 -8.89 -23.80
N ALA A 817 -66.40 -7.89 -24.60
CA ALA A 817 -66.46 -6.52 -24.18
C ALA A 817 -67.86 -6.19 -23.63
N ASN A 818 -67.96 -5.62 -22.44
CA ASN A 818 -69.23 -5.19 -21.87
C ASN A 818 -69.67 -3.89 -22.52
N THR A 819 -70.30 -4.05 -23.69
CA THR A 819 -70.82 -2.93 -24.51
C THR A 819 -72.08 -2.28 -23.95
N SER A 820 -72.78 -2.92 -23.01
CA SER A 820 -74.02 -2.43 -22.36
C SER A 820 -73.75 -1.54 -21.13
N ALA A 821 -72.51 -1.52 -20.59
CA ALA A 821 -72.18 -0.65 -19.44
C ALA A 821 -72.20 0.83 -19.82
N ALA A 822 -72.41 1.70 -18.82
CA ALA A 822 -72.34 3.15 -19.03
C ALA A 822 -70.98 3.56 -19.58
N PRO A 823 -70.89 4.59 -20.44
CA PRO A 823 -69.60 4.95 -21.08
C PRO A 823 -68.46 5.23 -20.11
N ASN A 824 -68.72 5.86 -18.97
CA ASN A 824 -67.72 6.20 -17.96
C ASN A 824 -67.31 5.04 -16.99
N VAL A 825 -67.99 3.88 -17.12
CA VAL A 825 -67.57 2.66 -16.37
C VAL A 825 -67.14 1.54 -17.30
N ARG A 826 -67.30 1.68 -18.62
CA ARG A 826 -66.92 0.66 -19.62
C ARG A 826 -65.42 0.59 -19.79
N GLY A 827 -64.93 -0.63 -20.11
CA GLY A 827 -63.53 -0.87 -20.44
C GLY A 827 -62.63 -0.89 -19.21
N LEU A 828 -61.31 -0.74 -19.45
CA LEU A 828 -60.28 -0.84 -18.44
C LEU A 828 -59.76 0.56 -18.04
N SER A 829 -59.73 0.89 -16.76
CA SER A 829 -59.15 2.11 -16.25
C SER A 829 -57.63 1.94 -16.22
N LEU A 830 -56.88 2.67 -17.07
CA LEU A 830 -55.43 2.62 -17.16
C LEU A 830 -54.78 3.72 -16.38
N ILE A 831 -55.32 4.96 -16.42
CA ILE A 831 -54.68 6.13 -15.82
C ILE A 831 -55.73 6.95 -15.10
N GLN A 832 -55.47 7.28 -13.83
CA GLN A 832 -56.32 8.23 -13.08
C GLN A 832 -55.48 9.41 -12.59
N VAL A 833 -56.12 10.60 -12.59
CA VAL A 833 -55.49 11.87 -12.12
C VAL A 833 -56.42 12.53 -11.15
N SER A 834 -55.97 12.80 -9.91
CA SER A 834 -56.77 13.47 -8.88
C SER A 834 -56.84 14.99 -9.01
N GLY A 835 -55.91 15.57 -9.76
CA GLY A 835 -55.78 16.97 -10.01
C GLY A 835 -56.21 17.39 -11.42
N LYS A 836 -55.57 18.45 -11.94
CA LYS A 836 -55.82 18.94 -13.30
C LYS A 836 -55.18 18.06 -14.35
N ALA A 837 -55.91 17.71 -15.40
CA ALA A 837 -55.46 17.09 -16.64
C ALA A 837 -56.29 17.65 -17.80
N THR A 838 -56.01 17.21 -19.00
CA THR A 838 -56.83 17.47 -20.19
C THR A 838 -57.07 16.14 -20.93
N GLU A 839 -58.10 16.08 -21.81
CA GLU A 839 -58.36 14.91 -22.67
C GLU A 839 -57.10 14.48 -23.46
N ASN A 840 -56.20 15.44 -23.71
CA ASN A 840 -54.98 15.25 -24.52
C ASN A 840 -53.76 14.84 -23.68
N SER A 841 -53.85 14.81 -22.37
CA SER A 841 -52.73 14.47 -21.51
C SER A 841 -52.18 13.05 -21.78
N PHE A 842 -53.05 12.15 -22.16
CA PHE A 842 -52.67 10.78 -22.50
C PHE A 842 -53.41 10.32 -23.79
N LYS A 843 -52.67 9.84 -24.76
CA LYS A 843 -53.24 9.39 -26.05
C LYS A 843 -52.60 8.11 -26.51
N LEU A 844 -53.43 7.19 -27.04
CA LEU A 844 -52.91 6.02 -27.77
C LEU A 844 -52.12 6.46 -29.01
N VAL A 845 -50.97 5.85 -29.23
CA VAL A 845 -50.24 5.97 -30.49
C VAL A 845 -51.16 5.46 -31.62
N ASN A 846 -51.29 6.11 -32.70
CA ASN A 846 -52.24 5.80 -33.79
C ASN A 846 -53.76 5.96 -33.42
N GLY A 847 -54.08 6.46 -32.19
CA GLY A 847 -55.47 6.69 -31.76
C GLY A 847 -56.23 5.42 -31.32
N TYR A 848 -55.74 4.22 -31.60
CA TYR A 848 -56.38 2.96 -31.25
C TYR A 848 -55.38 1.83 -30.98
N THR A 849 -55.83 0.76 -30.35
CA THR A 849 -55.14 -0.52 -30.19
C THR A 849 -56.07 -1.67 -30.46
N THR A 850 -55.57 -2.89 -30.52
CA THR A 850 -56.34 -4.12 -30.76
C THR A 850 -56.32 -5.04 -29.57
N ARG A 851 -57.31 -5.85 -29.40
CA ARG A 851 -57.36 -6.89 -28.41
C ARG A 851 -56.59 -8.12 -28.90
N GLY A 852 -55.33 -8.27 -28.49
CA GLY A 852 -54.48 -9.45 -28.73
C GLY A 852 -54.41 -9.88 -30.24
N GLY A 853 -54.39 -8.90 -31.14
CA GLY A 853 -54.33 -9.17 -32.60
C GLY A 853 -55.66 -9.46 -33.25
N LEU A 854 -56.78 -9.43 -32.51
CA LEU A 854 -58.11 -9.46 -33.08
C LEU A 854 -58.43 -8.15 -33.79
N PRO A 855 -59.36 -8.12 -34.72
CA PRO A 855 -59.71 -6.95 -35.53
C PRO A 855 -60.45 -5.85 -34.73
N ASP A 856 -60.84 -6.12 -33.51
CA ASP A 856 -61.62 -5.20 -32.66
C ASP A 856 -60.80 -3.96 -32.31
N MET A 857 -61.36 -2.79 -32.51
CA MET A 857 -60.72 -1.48 -32.24
C MET A 857 -61.05 -0.99 -30.84
N TYR A 858 -60.01 -0.63 -30.10
CA TYR A 858 -60.11 0.00 -28.76
C TYR A 858 -59.47 1.37 -28.78
N THR A 859 -60.15 2.34 -28.16
CA THR A 859 -59.69 3.73 -28.02
C THR A 859 -59.52 4.11 -26.56
N LEU A 860 -58.66 5.05 -26.26
CA LEU A 860 -58.49 5.62 -24.93
C LEU A 860 -59.40 6.85 -24.76
N ARG A 861 -60.42 6.72 -23.92
CA ARG A 861 -61.38 7.77 -23.61
C ARG A 861 -61.06 8.40 -22.26
N ALA A 862 -61.08 9.75 -22.19
CA ALA A 862 -60.85 10.51 -20.99
C ALA A 862 -62.18 11.01 -20.41
N TYR A 863 -62.48 10.66 -19.17
CA TYR A 863 -63.63 11.16 -18.42
C TYR A 863 -63.11 12.03 -17.28
N GLY A 864 -63.69 13.24 -17.08
CA GLY A 864 -63.18 14.15 -16.05
C GLY A 864 -63.99 15.45 -16.02
N PRO A 865 -63.68 16.39 -15.12
CA PRO A 865 -64.45 17.63 -14.86
C PRO A 865 -64.71 18.48 -16.09
N ASP A 866 -63.77 18.56 -17.00
CA ASP A 866 -63.84 19.39 -18.22
C ASP A 866 -63.79 18.55 -19.49
N SER A 867 -64.16 17.26 -19.42
CA SER A 867 -64.10 16.36 -20.56
C SER A 867 -65.36 16.45 -21.44
N SER A 868 -65.12 16.43 -22.75
CA SER A 868 -66.20 16.31 -23.74
C SER A 868 -66.97 14.99 -23.65
N GLN A 869 -66.37 13.99 -22.96
CA GLN A 869 -66.95 12.64 -22.75
C GLN A 869 -67.79 12.60 -21.45
N GLY A 870 -67.78 13.69 -20.62
CA GLY A 870 -68.42 13.75 -19.33
C GLY A 870 -67.54 13.40 -18.16
N ASN A 871 -68.08 13.41 -16.96
CA ASN A 871 -67.32 13.17 -15.72
C ASN A 871 -66.99 11.70 -15.50
N ALA A 872 -65.88 11.46 -14.83
CA ALA A 872 -65.55 10.16 -14.30
C ALA A 872 -66.56 9.69 -13.24
N ASP A 873 -66.79 8.40 -13.14
CA ASP A 873 -67.67 7.79 -12.14
C ASP A 873 -66.93 7.61 -10.82
N ILE A 874 -67.46 8.19 -9.74
CA ILE A 874 -66.86 8.14 -8.37
C ILE A 874 -66.69 6.72 -7.88
N ALA A 875 -67.50 5.76 -8.30
CA ALA A 875 -67.36 4.37 -7.96
C ALA A 875 -66.09 3.71 -8.59
N GLN A 876 -65.55 4.36 -9.62
CA GLN A 876 -64.31 3.92 -10.32
C GLN A 876 -63.05 4.59 -9.75
N ASN A 877 -63.16 5.47 -8.76
CA ASN A 877 -62.03 6.17 -8.16
C ASN A 877 -61.16 5.24 -7.32
N LEU A 878 -59.86 5.15 -7.63
CA LEU A 878 -58.87 4.27 -6.98
C LEU A 878 -58.00 5.00 -5.96
N PHE A 879 -58.16 6.34 -5.78
CA PHE A 879 -57.45 7.08 -4.78
C PHE A 879 -58.00 6.82 -3.35
N ASP A 880 -57.15 6.87 -2.34
CA ASP A 880 -57.52 6.64 -0.96
C ASP A 880 -58.53 7.69 -0.47
N GLU A 881 -58.33 8.99 -0.83
CA GLU A 881 -59.27 10.07 -0.62
C GLU A 881 -60.08 10.25 -1.93
N LYS A 882 -61.33 9.79 -1.92
CA LYS A 882 -62.21 9.84 -3.09
C LYS A 882 -62.73 11.26 -3.30
N ASN A 883 -62.38 11.82 -4.48
CA ASN A 883 -62.84 13.11 -4.94
C ASN A 883 -63.72 12.91 -6.19
N GLU A 884 -64.81 13.63 -6.30
CA GLU A 884 -65.69 13.56 -7.50
C GLU A 884 -65.03 14.26 -8.72
N ASN A 885 -64.03 15.14 -8.49
CA ASN A 885 -63.38 15.87 -9.57
C ASN A 885 -62.04 15.17 -9.91
N PHE A 886 -62.05 14.00 -10.50
CA PHE A 886 -60.86 13.33 -10.96
C PHE A 886 -61.00 12.94 -12.45
N TRP A 887 -59.87 12.69 -13.09
CA TRP A 887 -59.84 12.14 -14.46
C TRP A 887 -59.60 10.65 -14.46
N ASP A 888 -60.33 9.93 -15.38
CA ASP A 888 -60.16 8.50 -15.63
C ASP A 888 -60.02 8.25 -17.15
N PHE A 889 -58.81 7.85 -17.54
CA PHE A 889 -58.48 7.48 -18.92
C PHE A 889 -58.67 5.97 -19.08
N ARG A 890 -59.69 5.61 -19.85
CA ARG A 890 -60.18 4.26 -19.98
C ARG A 890 -59.99 3.71 -21.39
N LEU A 891 -59.45 2.49 -21.48
CA LEU A 891 -59.35 1.75 -22.72
C LEU A 891 -60.68 1.09 -22.99
N GLN A 892 -61.37 1.47 -24.04
CA GLN A 892 -62.75 1.04 -24.34
C GLN A 892 -62.87 0.54 -25.77
N PRO A 893 -63.81 -0.43 -26.02
CA PRO A 893 -64.19 -0.80 -27.39
C PRO A 893 -64.77 0.40 -28.13
N GLU A 894 -64.34 0.65 -29.34
CA GLU A 894 -65.03 1.59 -30.26
C GLU A 894 -66.23 0.92 -30.84
N LEU A 895 -67.43 1.52 -30.67
CA LEU A 895 -68.68 0.98 -31.12
C LEU A 895 -69.06 1.53 -32.51
N LEU A 896 -69.56 0.69 -33.38
CA LEU A 896 -70.19 1.13 -34.61
C LEU A 896 -71.45 1.97 -34.29
N ASP A 897 -71.58 3.18 -34.86
CA ASP A 897 -72.79 4.00 -34.72
C ASP A 897 -73.94 3.29 -35.27
N SER A 898 -75.01 3.17 -34.48
CA SER A 898 -76.32 2.58 -34.93
C SER A 898 -76.94 3.27 -36.15
N ASN A 899 -76.48 4.47 -36.53
CA ASN A 899 -76.92 5.25 -37.71
C ASN A 899 -76.09 4.94 -38.99
N SER A 900 -75.08 4.13 -38.98
CA SER A 900 -74.22 3.88 -40.14
C SER A 900 -74.66 2.71 -41.03
N GLY A 901 -75.90 2.25 -40.88
CA GLY A 901 -76.50 1.24 -41.79
C GLY A 901 -76.02 -0.20 -41.63
N SER A 902 -75.14 -0.47 -40.65
CA SER A 902 -74.77 -1.81 -40.19
C SER A 902 -75.75 -2.21 -39.07
N ASN A 903 -76.61 -3.16 -39.36
CA ASN A 903 -77.57 -3.70 -38.38
C ASN A 903 -76.80 -4.15 -37.10
N PRO A 904 -77.27 -3.77 -35.88
CA PRO A 904 -76.89 -4.50 -34.69
C PRO A 904 -77.26 -6.02 -34.95
N ASP A 905 -76.44 -6.90 -34.40
CA ASP A 905 -76.66 -8.33 -34.47
C ASP A 905 -78.18 -8.58 -34.13
N PRO A 906 -79.02 -9.03 -35.07
CA PRO A 906 -80.47 -9.08 -34.85
C PRO A 906 -80.87 -10.01 -33.71
N GLU A 907 -79.99 -10.91 -33.25
CA GLU A 907 -80.29 -11.89 -32.23
C GLU A 907 -79.92 -11.42 -30.80
N THR A 908 -79.03 -10.39 -30.61
CA THR A 908 -78.59 -10.08 -29.26
C THR A 908 -78.82 -8.62 -28.87
N ASN A 909 -79.14 -7.67 -29.76
CA ASN A 909 -79.29 -6.26 -29.52
C ASN A 909 -78.01 -5.61 -28.86
N ILE A 910 -76.82 -6.26 -28.98
CA ILE A 910 -75.53 -5.79 -28.41
C ILE A 910 -74.86 -4.96 -29.48
N PRO A 911 -74.38 -3.71 -29.15
CA PRO A 911 -73.61 -2.91 -30.09
C PRO A 911 -72.31 -3.62 -30.54
N THR A 912 -72.08 -3.61 -31.85
CA THR A 912 -70.94 -4.26 -32.50
C THR A 912 -69.67 -3.38 -32.32
N VAL A 913 -68.55 -4.00 -31.93
CA VAL A 913 -67.25 -3.33 -31.87
C VAL A 913 -66.71 -3.02 -33.26
N ALA A 914 -66.24 -1.78 -33.49
CA ALA A 914 -65.72 -1.38 -34.80
C ALA A 914 -64.38 -2.11 -35.07
N PRO A 915 -64.23 -2.64 -36.31
CA PRO A 915 -62.91 -3.20 -36.68
C PRO A 915 -61.91 -2.14 -36.99
N VAL A 916 -60.62 -2.44 -36.76
CA VAL A 916 -59.52 -1.55 -37.14
C VAL A 916 -59.44 -1.28 -38.64
N PRO A 917 -59.05 -0.08 -39.07
CA PRO A 917 -59.03 0.29 -40.50
C PRO A 917 -58.27 -0.69 -41.41
N GLN A 918 -57.27 -1.38 -40.92
CA GLN A 918 -56.47 -2.36 -41.64
C GLN A 918 -57.23 -3.62 -41.99
N THR A 919 -58.34 -3.95 -41.32
CA THR A 919 -59.17 -5.15 -41.59
C THR A 919 -59.59 -5.21 -43.03
N ALA A 920 -60.02 -4.07 -43.57
CA ALA A 920 -60.44 -4.01 -45.02
C ALA A 920 -59.26 -4.35 -45.94
N SER A 921 -58.07 -3.90 -45.67
CA SER A 921 -56.85 -4.20 -46.45
C SER A 921 -56.47 -5.67 -46.36
N TYR A 922 -56.57 -6.31 -45.17
CA TYR A 922 -56.33 -7.75 -45.05
C TYR A 922 -57.38 -8.63 -45.72
N LEU A 923 -58.65 -8.20 -45.76
CA LEU A 923 -59.72 -8.92 -46.42
C LEU A 923 -59.57 -8.94 -47.96
N VAL A 924 -58.99 -7.87 -48.53
CA VAL A 924 -58.76 -7.80 -50.01
C VAL A 924 -57.36 -8.34 -50.37
N MET A 925 -56.41 -8.50 -49.44
CA MET A 925 -55.05 -8.95 -49.72
C MET A 925 -54.97 -10.31 -50.46
N PRO A 926 -55.69 -11.37 -50.06
CA PRO A 926 -55.68 -12.64 -50.79
C PRO A 926 -56.06 -12.47 -52.25
N ASN A 927 -57.11 -11.67 -52.52
CA ASN A 927 -57.53 -11.39 -53.89
C ASN A 927 -56.53 -10.59 -54.68
N ALA A 928 -55.89 -9.58 -54.03
CA ALA A 928 -54.84 -8.77 -54.65
C ALA A 928 -53.62 -9.64 -54.99
N LEU A 929 -53.15 -10.49 -54.03
CA LEU A 929 -52.05 -11.43 -54.27
C LEU A 929 -52.41 -12.46 -55.37
N PHE A 930 -53.67 -12.97 -55.40
CA PHE A 930 -54.13 -13.89 -56.46
C PHE A 930 -54.13 -13.17 -57.81
N TYR A 931 -54.62 -11.93 -57.90
CA TYR A 931 -54.62 -11.13 -59.11
C TYR A 931 -53.16 -10.81 -59.55
N THR A 932 -52.28 -10.50 -58.66
CA THR A 932 -50.86 -10.27 -58.97
C THR A 932 -50.26 -11.56 -59.54
N GLY A 933 -50.51 -12.71 -58.89
CA GLY A 933 -50.00 -14.00 -59.34
C GLY A 933 -50.56 -14.37 -60.70
N LEU A 934 -51.84 -14.10 -60.95
CA LEU A 934 -52.45 -14.31 -62.27
C LEU A 934 -51.88 -13.41 -63.37
N THR A 935 -51.59 -12.15 -63.02
CA THR A 935 -50.96 -11.17 -63.92
C THR A 935 -49.54 -11.60 -64.28
N ASP A 936 -48.79 -12.09 -63.30
CA ASP A 936 -47.40 -12.57 -63.47
C ASP A 936 -47.43 -13.88 -64.33
N MET A 937 -48.37 -14.80 -64.11
CA MET A 937 -48.57 -15.99 -64.96
C MET A 937 -48.93 -15.61 -66.36
N ALA A 938 -49.84 -14.63 -66.52
CA ALA A 938 -50.24 -14.16 -67.85
C ALA A 938 -49.06 -13.51 -68.63
N LYS A 939 -48.21 -12.67 -67.88
CA LYS A 939 -46.98 -12.10 -68.45
C LYS A 939 -45.98 -13.17 -68.80
N GLN A 940 -45.79 -14.18 -67.92
CA GLN A 940 -44.91 -15.30 -68.19
C GLN A 940 -45.34 -16.11 -69.38
N ASN A 941 -46.65 -16.39 -69.51
CA ASN A 941 -47.19 -17.06 -70.65
C ASN A 941 -47.08 -16.29 -71.96
N ALA A 942 -47.24 -14.93 -71.90
CA ALA A 942 -47.01 -14.06 -73.01
C ALA A 942 -45.57 -14.08 -73.48
N LEU A 943 -44.68 -14.07 -72.51
CA LEU A 943 -43.22 -14.15 -72.73
C LEU A 943 -42.86 -15.50 -73.39
N LEU A 944 -43.35 -16.58 -72.83
CA LEU A 944 -43.13 -17.92 -73.42
C LEU A 944 -43.74 -18.06 -74.78
N ALA A 945 -44.88 -17.42 -75.07
CA ALA A 945 -45.48 -17.38 -76.36
C ALA A 945 -44.64 -16.57 -77.39
N ASN A 946 -44.15 -15.46 -76.96
CA ASN A 946 -43.18 -14.63 -77.73
C ASN A 946 -41.87 -15.39 -78.03
N ILE A 947 -41.33 -16.08 -77.07
CA ILE A 947 -40.18 -16.95 -77.30
C ILE A 947 -40.51 -18.10 -78.26
N ARG A 948 -41.64 -18.77 -78.09
CA ARG A 948 -42.07 -19.81 -79.10
C ARG A 948 -42.28 -19.28 -80.50
N THR A 949 -42.84 -18.10 -80.69
CA THR A 949 -43.06 -17.49 -82.00
C THR A 949 -41.78 -16.95 -82.60
N SER A 950 -40.83 -16.51 -81.81
CA SER A 950 -39.50 -16.08 -82.27
C SER A 950 -38.58 -17.23 -82.67
N VAL A 951 -38.85 -18.43 -82.19
CA VAL A 951 -38.06 -19.64 -82.49
C VAL A 951 -38.59 -20.36 -83.73
N LEU A 952 -39.84 -20.07 -84.15
CA LEU A 952 -40.46 -20.67 -85.39
C LEU A 952 -39.96 -19.97 -86.68
N GLY A 953 -38.68 -19.90 -86.90
CA GLY A 953 -38.17 -19.33 -88.14
C GLY A 953 -36.64 -19.17 -88.30
N LYS A 954 -35.89 -19.73 -87.36
CA LYS A 954 -34.43 -19.76 -87.55
C LYS A 954 -33.86 -21.09 -87.02
N GLU A 955 -33.18 -21.77 -87.92
CA GLU A 955 -32.32 -22.91 -87.49
C GLU A 955 -31.11 -22.39 -86.74
N GLU A 956 -30.83 -23.10 -85.63
CA GLU A 956 -29.61 -23.18 -84.89
C GLU A 956 -28.79 -21.85 -84.60
N GLU A 957 -29.26 -21.11 -83.55
CA GLU A 957 -28.34 -20.35 -82.73
C GLU A 957 -28.89 -20.33 -81.25
N LYS A 958 -28.11 -20.82 -80.28
CA LYS A 958 -28.39 -20.71 -78.88
C LYS A 958 -28.29 -19.28 -78.42
N GLN A 959 -29.42 -18.57 -78.31
CA GLN A 959 -29.44 -17.24 -77.62
C GLN A 959 -29.85 -17.39 -76.18
N THR A 960 -28.93 -17.04 -75.28
CA THR A 960 -29.24 -16.83 -73.91
C THR A 960 -29.58 -15.35 -73.73
N GLY A 961 -30.88 -15.08 -73.48
CA GLY A 961 -31.35 -13.74 -73.12
C GLY A 961 -31.57 -13.53 -71.66
N PHE A 962 -31.07 -12.42 -71.12
CA PHE A 962 -31.43 -11.91 -69.80
C PHE A 962 -32.72 -11.07 -69.92
N PHE A 963 -33.69 -11.32 -69.04
CA PHE A 963 -34.88 -10.52 -68.92
C PHE A 963 -34.93 -9.82 -67.59
N LEU A 964 -35.03 -8.51 -67.58
CA LEU A 964 -35.22 -7.68 -66.39
C LEU A 964 -36.72 -7.30 -66.33
N TYR A 965 -37.37 -7.63 -65.24
CA TYR A 965 -38.71 -7.10 -64.93
C TYR A 965 -38.59 -5.96 -63.95
N THR A 966 -39.14 -4.78 -64.27
CA THR A 966 -39.41 -3.67 -63.38
C THR A 966 -40.85 -3.74 -62.87
#